data_b33cb8c2df5ef865fcf0bd1e71151428
#
_entry.id   b33cb8c2df5ef865fcf0bd1e71151428
#
_cell.length_a   1.000
_cell.length_b   1.000
_cell.length_c   1.000
_cell.angle_alpha   90.00
_cell.angle_beta   90.00
_cell.angle_gamma   90.00
#
_symmetry.space_group_name_H-M   'P 1'
#
loop_
_entity.id
_entity.type
_entity.pdbx_description
1 polymer ?
#
loop_
_entity_poly.entity_id
_entity_poly.type
_entity_poly.pdbx_seq_one_letter_code
_entity_poly.pdbx_strand_id
1 'polypeptide(L)'
;MRNQVSLKMRRKSPRYPFFTGIVLIALMVSWTAGCGGSKSANTTVAAVQIAPATLSMVAGQVVTLTVSAVNSDNAAVNTTFTFNSTNTSIATISPQGSVCAGVWDSAFVVCNGSDAHANPITGTAIVTATAAGVTSGPVTVAVHPAITSVSVDPVTQPCFSITQTHQFVAHAFNNGIEITSQVGNFSWSASAAAVASVDANGLATARAPGITAVVASVGSTASPAVFIKTCMPVHLELHVNGDPAGVPTEAVTMNVADTKVVQVDMVDELGAVTPNAPVTILSNNSTVATVTGTTLTAVSPGGAGLQAVCAPPSCGIGINTPIYSNLFGIVVAGTSPNTTTVYATSTFPDVPGSSITLIPIDASKTPPVAGSPIFLPGFPNSLLFDRSGTTGYIGTSNGLATLDTATNVVTLVSPIPIGKVLAVSADGNQAIISNAAIDSSTGNPIDPFPSEQRVWLSNKSASTITTFILTGAVAANFDDDGFRAYVAASNGNVYVLSSFLSPQTISLGGVNTDVTQLPSGPFVYVANSAGLQSIATCNNAPQAANPPTNSTAIQFVQSVRNSNTIMALEPTGLDVVTAFPSDLTPPVTITPANCAGNIAYSNSFINFGIGPITAHQLLVGSAGTHVAVLPAGLNQVLSVLNVTSVAGIPLPAGATEALNGSLTPDGATLWVGVAGTNTVDRINLNTNADEVQIPMTFKKADGSPAPPNLVVIKPK
;
A
#
# COMPACT_ATOMS: atom_id res chain seq x y z
N MET A 1 12.53 57.81 -12.37
CA MET A 1 11.23 58.09 -11.73
C MET A 1 10.69 56.73 -11.28
N ARG A 2 10.89 56.41 -10.01
CA ARG A 2 9.93 56.21 -8.92
C ARG A 2 8.72 55.36 -9.36
N ASN A 3 8.46 54.15 -8.81
CA ASN A 3 8.20 53.87 -7.39
C ASN A 3 8.45 52.39 -7.07
N GLN A 4 9.19 52.18 -5.98
CA GLN A 4 9.23 50.93 -5.25
C GLN A 4 8.05 50.88 -4.29
N VAL A 5 7.31 49.74 -4.25
CA VAL A 5 6.42 49.42 -3.16
C VAL A 5 7.00 48.21 -2.41
N SER A 6 7.51 48.51 -1.23
CA SER A 6 8.00 47.55 -0.26
C SER A 6 6.87 46.97 0.56
N LEU A 7 6.59 45.69 0.43
CA LEU A 7 5.68 44.96 1.33
C LEU A 7 6.52 44.23 2.39
N LYS A 8 6.52 44.77 3.61
CA LYS A 8 7.06 44.14 4.82
C LYS A 8 6.16 42.97 5.22
N MET A 9 6.59 41.73 4.99
CA MET A 9 6.03 40.56 5.66
C MET A 9 6.55 40.49 7.10
N ARG A 10 5.68 40.72 8.07
CA ARG A 10 5.92 40.38 9.47
C ARG A 10 5.81 38.87 9.65
N ARG A 11 6.95 38.21 9.91
CA ARG A 11 6.99 36.86 10.48
C ARG A 11 6.44 36.89 11.90
N LYS A 12 5.28 36.28 12.12
CA LYS A 12 4.82 35.86 13.46
C LYS A 12 5.24 34.41 13.64
N SER A 13 6.17 34.15 14.54
CA SER A 13 6.48 32.84 15.07
C SER A 13 5.32 32.35 15.95
N PRO A 14 4.82 31.12 15.83
CA PRO A 14 3.91 30.56 16.82
C PRO A 14 4.71 30.09 18.03
N ARG A 15 4.53 30.72 19.16
CA ARG A 15 4.89 30.17 20.48
C ARG A 15 3.83 29.18 20.85
N TYR A 16 4.21 27.91 21.04
CA TYR A 16 3.35 26.90 21.67
C TYR A 16 3.28 27.19 23.17
N PRO A 17 2.07 27.28 23.76
CA PRO A 17 1.94 27.23 25.20
C PRO A 17 1.83 25.76 25.64
N PHE A 18 2.63 25.39 26.65
CA PHE A 18 2.44 24.21 27.45
C PHE A 18 1.02 24.23 28.04
N PHE A 19 0.17 23.30 27.68
CA PHE A 19 -1.11 23.08 28.32
C PHE A 19 -0.96 22.00 29.40
N THR A 20 -0.91 22.44 30.64
CA THR A 20 -1.35 21.67 31.79
C THR A 20 -2.86 21.45 31.65
N GLY A 21 -3.28 20.21 31.40
CA GLY A 21 -4.67 19.86 31.20
C GLY A 21 -5.45 19.89 32.52
N ILE A 22 -6.14 21.00 32.76
CA ILE A 22 -7.28 21.06 33.69
C ILE A 22 -8.52 20.82 32.82
N VAL A 23 -9.18 19.66 33.01
CA VAL A 23 -10.49 19.39 32.41
C VAL A 23 -11.52 20.29 33.11
N LEU A 24 -11.83 21.42 32.47
CA LEU A 24 -12.95 22.26 32.83
C LEU A 24 -14.17 21.77 32.02
N ILE A 25 -15.12 21.12 32.73
CA ILE A 25 -16.47 20.90 32.19
C ILE A 25 -17.17 22.20 32.12
N ALA A 26 -17.27 22.81 30.93
CA ALA A 26 -18.08 24.02 30.73
C ALA A 26 -19.57 23.64 30.65
N LEU A 27 -20.34 23.95 31.66
CA LEU A 27 -21.80 23.97 31.59
C LEU A 27 -22.22 25.18 30.73
N MET A 28 -22.81 24.94 29.54
CA MET A 28 -23.56 25.95 28.83
C MET A 28 -24.90 26.21 29.56
N VAL A 29 -24.99 27.32 30.21
CA VAL A 29 -26.28 27.85 30.69
C VAL A 29 -26.88 28.72 29.60
N SER A 30 -27.92 28.22 28.92
CA SER A 30 -28.81 29.03 28.08
C SER A 30 -29.69 29.90 28.94
N TRP A 31 -29.51 31.22 28.85
CA TRP A 31 -30.43 32.16 29.44
C TRP A 31 -31.69 32.30 28.58
N THR A 32 -32.79 31.70 29.07
CA THR A 32 -34.13 32.09 28.67
C THR A 32 -34.65 33.05 29.72
N ALA A 33 -34.82 34.32 29.37
CA ALA A 33 -35.51 35.28 30.22
C ALA A 33 -37.00 34.93 30.27
N GLY A 34 -37.39 34.19 31.30
CA GLY A 34 -38.78 33.94 31.66
C GLY A 34 -39.08 34.68 32.98
N CYS A 35 -39.90 35.72 32.93
CA CYS A 35 -40.48 36.32 34.11
C CYS A 35 -41.37 35.31 34.83
N GLY A 36 -41.03 34.89 36.05
CA GLY A 36 -41.87 34.01 36.85
C GLY A 36 -41.27 33.78 38.24
N GLY A 37 -41.93 34.33 39.24
CA GLY A 37 -41.92 34.05 40.68
C GLY A 37 -40.61 33.52 41.30
N SER A 38 -40.06 34.25 42.26
CA SER A 38 -38.99 33.78 43.14
C SER A 38 -39.40 32.48 43.82
N LYS A 39 -39.00 31.33 43.21
CA LYS A 39 -38.94 30.07 43.95
C LYS A 39 -37.87 30.24 45.03
N SER A 40 -38.23 30.11 46.28
CA SER A 40 -37.28 29.97 47.39
C SER A 40 -36.25 28.93 46.97
N ALA A 41 -34.98 29.29 46.93
CA ALA A 41 -33.91 28.37 46.57
C ALA A 41 -33.99 27.19 47.53
N ASN A 42 -34.13 25.95 46.98
CA ASN A 42 -34.10 24.73 47.78
C ASN A 42 -32.69 24.57 48.36
N THR A 43 -32.53 24.90 49.62
CA THR A 43 -31.23 24.79 50.33
C THR A 43 -31.04 23.45 51.02
N THR A 44 -31.98 22.50 50.84
CA THR A 44 -31.90 21.20 51.47
C THR A 44 -30.82 20.37 50.75
N VAL A 45 -29.83 19.85 51.44
CA VAL A 45 -28.80 18.97 50.88
C VAL A 45 -29.44 17.66 50.50
N ALA A 46 -29.33 17.29 49.22
CA ALA A 46 -29.78 16.00 48.67
C ALA A 46 -28.63 15.02 48.45
N ALA A 47 -27.43 15.54 48.12
CA ALA A 47 -26.24 14.70 47.99
C ALA A 47 -24.97 15.48 48.40
N VAL A 48 -24.00 14.74 48.96
CA VAL A 48 -22.64 15.20 49.23
C VAL A 48 -21.69 14.49 48.30
N GLN A 49 -20.92 15.24 47.55
CA GLN A 49 -19.90 14.77 46.59
C GLN A 49 -18.52 14.99 47.21
N ILE A 50 -17.63 13.98 47.10
CA ILE A 50 -16.27 14.04 47.61
C ILE A 50 -15.31 13.46 46.54
N ALA A 51 -14.20 14.13 46.32
CA ALA A 51 -13.23 13.70 45.29
C ALA A 51 -11.79 13.97 45.77
N PRO A 52 -10.86 13.08 45.36
CA PRO A 52 -11.03 11.87 44.55
C PRO A 52 -11.60 10.70 45.35
N ALA A 53 -12.13 9.66 44.69
CA ALA A 53 -12.70 8.48 45.37
C ALA A 53 -11.65 7.56 46.00
N THR A 54 -10.39 7.65 45.59
CA THR A 54 -9.26 6.89 46.11
C THR A 54 -8.03 7.78 46.25
N LEU A 55 -7.25 7.57 47.30
CA LEU A 55 -5.96 8.20 47.56
C LEU A 55 -4.90 7.15 47.87
N SER A 56 -3.75 7.27 47.25
CA SER A 56 -2.51 6.55 47.60
C SER A 56 -1.54 7.59 48.12
N MET A 57 -1.19 7.47 49.40
CA MET A 57 -0.45 8.50 50.16
C MET A 57 0.76 7.91 50.84
N VAL A 58 1.90 8.58 50.72
CA VAL A 58 3.07 8.26 51.53
C VAL A 58 2.83 8.66 52.98
N ALA A 59 3.25 7.82 53.95
CA ALA A 59 3.16 8.13 55.37
C ALA A 59 3.69 9.54 55.67
N GLY A 60 2.87 10.36 56.34
CA GLY A 60 3.15 11.78 56.62
C GLY A 60 2.71 12.76 55.53
N GLN A 61 2.23 12.29 54.36
CA GLN A 61 1.72 13.15 53.29
C GLN A 61 0.35 13.76 53.66
N VAL A 62 0.08 14.96 53.15
CA VAL A 62 -1.20 15.65 53.32
C VAL A 62 -1.83 15.92 51.97
N VAL A 63 -3.12 15.61 51.81
CA VAL A 63 -3.92 15.90 50.59
C VAL A 63 -5.26 16.49 51.01
N THR A 64 -5.67 17.61 50.41
CA THR A 64 -6.96 18.21 50.63
C THR A 64 -8.00 17.66 49.65
N LEU A 65 -9.13 17.18 50.21
CA LEU A 65 -10.26 16.69 49.38
C LEU A 65 -11.11 17.83 48.87
N THR A 66 -11.64 17.67 47.69
CA THR A 66 -12.68 18.56 47.18
C THR A 66 -14.04 18.02 47.60
N VAL A 67 -14.81 18.84 48.33
CA VAL A 67 -16.12 18.45 48.84
C VAL A 67 -17.16 19.48 48.43
N SER A 68 -18.32 19.03 47.96
CA SER A 68 -19.45 19.88 47.62
C SER A 68 -20.77 19.22 48.00
N ALA A 69 -21.77 20.05 48.29
CA ALA A 69 -23.14 19.60 48.53
C ALA A 69 -24.08 20.15 47.44
N VAL A 70 -25.02 19.33 46.99
CA VAL A 70 -26.03 19.71 46.00
C VAL A 70 -27.45 19.40 46.53
N ASN A 71 -28.42 20.17 46.07
CA ASN A 71 -29.84 19.91 46.34
C ASN A 71 -30.43 18.91 45.30
N SER A 72 -31.72 18.64 45.38
CA SER A 72 -32.44 17.76 44.44
C SER A 72 -32.42 18.26 42.99
N ASP A 73 -32.14 19.54 42.77
CA ASP A 73 -32.06 20.12 41.42
C ASP A 73 -30.60 20.19 40.90
N ASN A 74 -29.66 19.51 41.58
CA ASN A 74 -28.21 19.55 41.34
C ASN A 74 -27.56 20.95 41.47
N ALA A 75 -28.24 21.88 42.11
CA ALA A 75 -27.68 23.20 42.43
C ALA A 75 -26.80 23.10 43.69
N ALA A 76 -25.66 23.82 43.69
CA ALA A 76 -24.74 23.84 44.81
C ALA A 76 -25.40 24.44 46.05
N VAL A 77 -25.22 23.79 47.20
CA VAL A 77 -25.70 24.22 48.50
C VAL A 77 -24.51 24.61 49.38
N ASN A 78 -24.49 25.82 49.89
CA ASN A 78 -23.47 26.28 50.83
C ASN A 78 -23.81 25.75 52.23
N THR A 79 -22.95 24.88 52.75
CA THR A 79 -23.15 24.21 54.03
C THR A 79 -21.79 23.86 54.67
N THR A 80 -21.81 23.54 55.97
CA THR A 80 -20.62 23.02 56.67
C THR A 80 -20.53 21.52 56.53
N PHE A 81 -19.32 21.01 56.47
CA PHE A 81 -19.04 19.59 56.38
C PHE A 81 -18.40 19.08 57.67
N THR A 82 -18.78 17.90 58.08
CA THR A 82 -18.07 17.10 59.11
C THR A 82 -17.45 15.92 58.41
N PHE A 83 -16.25 15.54 58.85
CA PHE A 83 -15.48 14.46 58.26
C PHE A 83 -15.29 13.33 59.24
N ASN A 84 -15.24 12.10 58.74
CA ASN A 84 -14.98 10.93 59.52
C ASN A 84 -13.95 10.02 58.82
N SER A 85 -13.09 9.39 59.62
CA SER A 85 -12.19 8.34 59.17
C SER A 85 -12.51 7.05 59.94
N THR A 86 -12.61 5.93 59.21
CA THR A 86 -12.87 4.59 59.82
C THR A 86 -11.70 4.07 60.62
N ASN A 87 -10.49 4.58 60.38
CA ASN A 87 -9.28 4.19 61.11
C ASN A 87 -8.34 5.39 61.29
N THR A 88 -8.47 6.06 62.41
CA THR A 88 -7.70 7.26 62.75
C THR A 88 -6.24 6.98 63.08
N SER A 89 -5.84 5.68 63.27
CA SER A 89 -4.44 5.32 63.40
C SER A 89 -3.71 5.20 62.07
N ILE A 90 -4.45 5.09 60.97
CA ILE A 90 -3.91 5.01 59.57
C ILE A 90 -4.03 6.37 58.87
N ALA A 91 -5.19 6.98 58.91
CA ALA A 91 -5.40 8.29 58.28
C ALA A 91 -6.37 9.12 59.11
N THR A 92 -6.02 10.37 59.31
CA THR A 92 -6.87 11.37 60.00
C THR A 92 -7.22 12.50 59.05
N ILE A 93 -8.35 13.17 59.30
CA ILE A 93 -8.80 14.26 58.46
C ILE A 93 -9.09 15.50 59.30
N SER A 94 -8.64 16.67 58.84
CA SER A 94 -8.89 17.95 59.51
C SER A 94 -10.31 18.44 59.23
N PRO A 95 -10.83 19.39 60.08
CA PRO A 95 -12.12 20.02 59.85
C PRO A 95 -12.21 20.76 58.51
N GLN A 96 -11.09 21.08 57.85
CA GLN A 96 -11.02 21.75 56.56
C GLN A 96 -10.96 20.75 55.40
N GLY A 97 -11.04 19.43 55.66
CA GLY A 97 -11.03 18.41 54.60
C GLY A 97 -9.63 17.98 54.14
N SER A 98 -8.59 18.32 54.91
CA SER A 98 -7.23 17.85 54.61
C SER A 98 -6.95 16.49 55.29
N VAL A 99 -6.68 15.47 54.47
CA VAL A 99 -6.33 14.11 54.93
C VAL A 99 -4.84 14.07 55.26
N CYS A 100 -4.48 13.59 56.42
CA CYS A 100 -3.13 13.23 56.83
C CYS A 100 -2.96 11.71 56.70
N ALA A 101 -1.95 11.26 55.98
CA ALA A 101 -1.52 9.87 55.97
C ALA A 101 -0.78 9.53 57.25
N GLY A 102 -1.52 9.33 58.33
CA GLY A 102 -1.07 9.21 59.68
C GLY A 102 -1.97 9.96 60.65
N VAL A 103 -1.38 10.52 61.67
CA VAL A 103 -2.12 11.18 62.75
C VAL A 103 -1.80 12.68 62.78
N TRP A 104 -2.84 13.53 62.69
CA TRP A 104 -2.73 14.97 62.88
C TRP A 104 -2.38 15.30 64.36
N ASP A 105 -1.54 16.29 64.56
CA ASP A 105 -1.45 16.94 65.88
C ASP A 105 -2.77 17.63 66.29
N SER A 106 -2.90 18.04 67.52
CA SER A 106 -4.12 18.66 68.01
C SER A 106 -4.46 20.00 67.38
N ALA A 107 -3.51 20.64 66.71
CA ALA A 107 -3.68 21.92 65.99
C ALA A 107 -3.91 21.73 64.49
N PHE A 108 -3.90 20.50 63.97
CA PHE A 108 -3.97 20.17 62.50
C PHE A 108 -2.87 20.84 61.67
N VAL A 109 -1.68 21.01 62.24
CA VAL A 109 -0.52 21.64 61.56
C VAL A 109 0.51 20.63 61.16
N VAL A 110 0.76 19.59 61.97
CA VAL A 110 1.78 18.55 61.70
C VAL A 110 1.10 17.21 61.48
N CYS A 111 1.35 16.60 60.31
CA CYS A 111 0.94 15.24 60.00
C CYS A 111 2.06 14.27 60.38
N ASN A 112 1.87 13.45 61.43
CA ASN A 112 2.83 12.44 61.82
C ASN A 112 2.54 11.12 61.08
N GLY A 113 3.47 10.71 60.22
CA GLY A 113 3.39 9.47 59.42
C GLY A 113 4.10 8.28 60.02
N SER A 114 4.59 8.35 61.28
CA SER A 114 5.31 7.26 61.94
C SER A 114 4.58 6.78 63.17
N ASP A 115 4.70 5.48 63.46
CA ASP A 115 4.26 4.86 64.70
C ASP A 115 5.20 5.20 65.88
N ALA A 116 4.89 4.67 67.09
CA ALA A 116 5.70 4.89 68.26
C ALA A 116 7.13 4.31 68.18
N HIS A 117 7.41 3.48 67.21
CA HIS A 117 8.72 2.85 66.95
C HIS A 117 9.44 3.49 65.76
N ALA A 118 8.95 4.65 65.28
CA ALA A 118 9.46 5.36 64.08
C ALA A 118 9.32 4.60 62.74
N ASN A 119 8.48 3.56 62.70
CA ASN A 119 8.16 2.89 61.42
C ASN A 119 7.09 3.69 60.67
N PRO A 120 7.11 3.71 59.34
CA PRO A 120 6.04 4.33 58.53
C PRO A 120 4.69 3.70 58.87
N ILE A 121 3.67 4.51 59.08
CA ILE A 121 2.29 4.04 59.23
C ILE A 121 1.84 3.47 57.89
N THR A 122 1.25 2.28 57.87
CA THR A 122 0.75 1.61 56.67
C THR A 122 -0.64 1.02 56.88
N GLY A 123 -1.45 0.99 55.86
CA GLY A 123 -2.78 0.40 55.90
C GLY A 123 -3.82 1.21 55.11
N THR A 124 -5.08 0.87 55.33
CA THR A 124 -6.20 1.50 54.61
C THR A 124 -7.21 2.08 55.60
N ALA A 125 -7.68 3.27 55.31
CA ALA A 125 -8.81 3.92 55.96
C ALA A 125 -9.84 4.42 54.97
N ILE A 126 -11.09 4.50 55.39
CA ILE A 126 -12.16 5.10 54.58
C ILE A 126 -12.51 6.45 55.20
N VAL A 127 -12.53 7.48 54.37
CA VAL A 127 -12.92 8.84 54.73
C VAL A 127 -14.25 9.19 54.08
N THR A 128 -15.12 9.83 54.85
CA THR A 128 -16.41 10.33 54.36
C THR A 128 -16.63 11.79 54.84
N ALA A 129 -17.45 12.53 54.09
CA ALA A 129 -17.93 13.84 54.46
C ALA A 129 -19.44 13.81 54.67
N THR A 130 -19.93 14.49 55.71
CA THR A 130 -21.35 14.57 55.99
C THR A 130 -21.79 16.05 56.09
N ALA A 131 -22.90 16.40 55.47
CA ALA A 131 -23.52 17.70 55.57
C ALA A 131 -25.04 17.56 55.75
N ALA A 132 -25.64 18.26 56.75
CA ALA A 132 -27.07 18.19 57.00
C ALA A 132 -27.64 16.75 57.13
N GLY A 133 -26.85 15.80 57.64
CA GLY A 133 -27.24 14.41 57.80
C GLY A 133 -27.06 13.54 56.56
N VAL A 134 -26.65 14.10 55.40
CA VAL A 134 -26.36 13.37 54.17
C VAL A 134 -24.86 13.07 54.10
N THR A 135 -24.49 11.79 53.97
CA THR A 135 -23.09 11.34 53.89
C THR A 135 -22.68 11.08 52.45
N SER A 136 -21.44 11.44 52.11
CA SER A 136 -20.83 11.22 50.80
C SER A 136 -20.57 9.73 50.53
N GLY A 137 -20.28 9.39 49.28
CA GLY A 137 -19.57 8.15 48.96
C GLY A 137 -18.22 8.04 49.70
N PRO A 138 -17.68 6.82 49.86
CA PRO A 138 -16.41 6.60 50.58
C PRO A 138 -15.22 7.06 49.72
N VAL A 139 -14.20 7.63 50.38
CA VAL A 139 -12.85 7.82 49.84
C VAL A 139 -11.94 6.79 50.47
N THR A 140 -11.41 5.88 49.66
CA THR A 140 -10.42 4.89 50.17
C THR A 140 -9.03 5.54 50.18
N VAL A 141 -8.43 5.58 51.35
CA VAL A 141 -7.08 6.12 51.59
C VAL A 141 -6.14 4.96 51.90
N ALA A 142 -5.22 4.67 51.00
CA ALA A 142 -4.13 3.72 51.19
C ALA A 142 -2.89 4.52 51.63
N VAL A 143 -2.38 4.21 52.83
CA VAL A 143 -1.16 4.78 53.40
C VAL A 143 -0.04 3.76 53.30
N HIS A 144 1.10 4.14 52.76
CA HIS A 144 2.21 3.25 52.44
C HIS A 144 3.57 3.95 52.64
N PRO A 145 4.69 3.18 52.71
CA PRO A 145 6.03 3.73 52.68
C PRO A 145 6.29 4.49 51.38
N ALA A 146 7.36 5.28 51.33
CA ALA A 146 7.75 5.96 50.12
C ALA A 146 7.91 4.98 48.93
N ILE A 147 7.30 5.27 47.78
CA ILE A 147 7.46 4.47 46.58
C ILE A 147 8.75 4.92 45.89
N THR A 148 9.74 4.02 45.79
CA THR A 148 11.03 4.32 45.17
C THR A 148 11.05 3.93 43.69
N SER A 149 10.25 2.92 43.28
CA SER A 149 10.11 2.54 41.88
C SER A 149 8.77 1.85 41.62
N VAL A 150 8.35 1.89 40.36
CA VAL A 150 7.21 1.15 39.81
C VAL A 150 7.72 0.35 38.65
N SER A 151 7.27 -0.89 38.48
CA SER A 151 7.50 -1.69 37.29
C SER A 151 6.17 -2.17 36.72
N VAL A 152 6.18 -2.53 35.45
CA VAL A 152 5.08 -3.20 34.75
C VAL A 152 5.64 -4.45 34.12
N ASP A 153 4.90 -5.55 34.20
CA ASP A 153 5.31 -6.81 33.60
C ASP A 153 5.50 -6.68 32.09
N PRO A 154 6.56 -7.29 31.53
CA PRO A 154 6.83 -7.21 30.11
C PRO A 154 5.77 -7.97 29.29
N VAL A 155 5.44 -7.43 28.12
CA VAL A 155 4.59 -8.13 27.14
C VAL A 155 5.39 -9.23 26.47
N THR A 156 4.92 -10.46 26.54
CA THR A 156 5.60 -11.64 25.95
C THR A 156 5.06 -11.98 24.56
N GLN A 157 3.82 -11.60 24.25
CA GLN A 157 3.22 -11.81 22.94
C GLN A 157 3.78 -10.82 21.93
N PRO A 158 4.13 -11.24 20.68
CA PRO A 158 4.76 -10.36 19.69
C PRO A 158 3.87 -9.22 19.25
N CYS A 159 2.56 -9.45 19.15
CA CYS A 159 1.54 -8.42 18.89
C CYS A 159 0.14 -8.92 19.27
N PHE A 160 -0.84 -8.02 19.26
CA PHE A 160 -2.26 -8.29 19.52
C PHE A 160 -3.09 -7.85 18.33
N SER A 161 -3.95 -8.73 17.85
CA SER A 161 -4.90 -8.38 16.79
C SER A 161 -5.89 -7.32 17.27
N ILE A 162 -6.46 -6.55 16.34
CA ILE A 162 -7.48 -5.53 16.67
C ILE A 162 -8.60 -6.16 17.49
N THR A 163 -9.02 -5.47 18.55
CA THR A 163 -9.97 -5.89 19.59
C THR A 163 -9.43 -6.87 20.64
N GLN A 164 -8.29 -7.50 20.43
CA GLN A 164 -7.68 -8.31 21.48
C GLN A 164 -7.24 -7.44 22.66
N THR A 165 -7.27 -8.06 23.83
CA THR A 165 -6.95 -7.40 25.10
C THR A 165 -5.73 -8.02 25.77
N HIS A 166 -5.01 -7.20 26.55
CA HIS A 166 -3.91 -7.62 27.38
C HIS A 166 -4.03 -6.96 28.75
N GLN A 167 -3.99 -7.78 29.83
CA GLN A 167 -3.99 -7.26 31.19
C GLN A 167 -2.55 -6.95 31.61
N PHE A 168 -2.25 -5.68 31.80
CA PHE A 168 -1.01 -5.26 32.44
C PHE A 168 -1.08 -5.41 33.95
N VAL A 169 0.03 -5.83 34.52
CA VAL A 169 0.22 -5.89 35.98
C VAL A 169 1.34 -4.93 36.35
N ALA A 170 1.08 -4.08 37.35
CA ALA A 170 2.06 -3.13 37.85
C ALA A 170 2.46 -3.48 39.29
N HIS A 171 3.72 -3.25 39.63
CA HIS A 171 4.31 -3.50 40.93
C HIS A 171 4.95 -2.24 41.46
N ALA A 172 4.71 -1.93 42.75
CA ALA A 172 5.32 -0.81 43.46
C ALA A 172 6.34 -1.31 44.46
N PHE A 173 7.46 -0.61 44.57
CA PHE A 173 8.57 -1.00 45.45
C PHE A 173 9.02 0.15 46.36
N ASN A 174 9.40 -0.19 47.57
CA ASN A 174 10.20 0.64 48.47
C ASN A 174 11.59 0.01 48.64
N ASN A 175 12.64 0.66 48.11
CA ASN A 175 14.01 0.18 48.20
C ASN A 175 14.19 -1.31 47.85
N GLY A 176 13.49 -1.75 46.77
CA GLY A 176 13.55 -3.14 46.30
C GLY A 176 12.59 -4.12 46.96
N ILE A 177 11.89 -3.71 48.00
CA ILE A 177 10.85 -4.51 48.67
C ILE A 177 9.51 -4.18 48.02
N GLU A 178 8.78 -5.20 47.56
CA GLU A 178 7.47 -5.01 46.93
C GLU A 178 6.42 -4.59 47.97
N ILE A 179 5.71 -3.50 47.65
CA ILE A 179 4.65 -2.90 48.47
C ILE A 179 3.34 -2.73 47.72
N THR A 180 3.17 -3.45 46.61
CA THR A 180 2.01 -3.32 45.71
C THR A 180 0.68 -3.46 46.44
N SER A 181 0.57 -4.37 47.40
CA SER A 181 -0.63 -4.58 48.22
C SER A 181 -0.94 -3.44 49.20
N GLN A 182 0.00 -2.55 49.43
CA GLN A 182 -0.13 -1.43 50.38
C GLN A 182 -0.48 -0.10 49.68
N VAL A 183 -0.24 -0.01 48.38
CA VAL A 183 -0.54 1.22 47.61
C VAL A 183 -1.97 1.20 47.10
N GLY A 184 -2.48 2.37 46.72
CA GLY A 184 -3.77 2.46 46.03
C GLY A 184 -3.73 2.03 44.55
N ASN A 185 -4.81 2.31 43.84
CA ASN A 185 -4.89 1.96 42.44
C ASN A 185 -3.83 2.67 41.62
N PHE A 186 -3.26 1.97 40.63
CA PHE A 186 -2.40 2.56 39.63
C PHE A 186 -3.21 3.40 38.64
N SER A 187 -2.62 4.49 38.20
CA SER A 187 -3.10 5.24 37.03
C SER A 187 -2.37 4.76 35.78
N TRP A 188 -3.10 4.47 34.75
CA TRP A 188 -2.57 3.93 33.51
C TRP A 188 -2.66 4.94 32.37
N SER A 189 -1.67 4.97 31.51
CA SER A 189 -1.69 5.82 30.33
C SER A 189 -1.03 5.11 29.14
N ALA A 190 -1.55 5.38 27.94
CA ALA A 190 -0.97 4.94 26.68
C ALA A 190 -0.56 6.15 25.84
N SER A 191 0.64 6.16 25.27
CA SER A 191 1.16 7.29 24.49
C SER A 191 0.39 7.51 23.17
N ALA A 192 -0.17 6.44 22.59
CA ALA A 192 -1.00 6.47 21.39
C ALA A 192 -2.26 5.62 21.61
N ALA A 193 -3.27 6.21 22.26
CA ALA A 193 -4.53 5.52 22.56
C ALA A 193 -5.32 5.08 21.32
N ALA A 194 -5.01 5.63 20.15
CA ALA A 194 -5.55 5.18 18.86
C ALA A 194 -4.98 3.80 18.44
N VAL A 195 -3.76 3.47 18.89
CA VAL A 195 -3.14 2.16 18.63
C VAL A 195 -3.62 1.11 19.63
N ALA A 196 -3.50 1.41 20.91
CA ALA A 196 -4.09 0.62 21.96
C ALA A 196 -4.48 1.54 23.12
N SER A 197 -5.71 1.40 23.61
CA SER A 197 -6.16 2.10 24.82
C SER A 197 -5.92 1.24 26.04
N VAL A 198 -5.66 1.86 27.18
CA VAL A 198 -5.60 1.18 28.49
C VAL A 198 -6.64 1.78 29.41
N ASP A 199 -7.38 0.95 30.11
CA ASP A 199 -8.39 1.39 31.07
C ASP A 199 -7.79 1.62 32.49
N ALA A 200 -8.64 2.04 33.44
CA ALA A 200 -8.22 2.32 34.79
C ALA A 200 -7.72 1.08 35.56
N ASN A 201 -8.02 -0.12 35.08
CA ASN A 201 -7.59 -1.38 35.69
C ASN A 201 -6.34 -1.97 35.00
N GLY A 202 -5.77 -1.28 34.02
CA GLY A 202 -4.62 -1.76 33.27
C GLY A 202 -4.96 -2.74 32.14
N LEU A 203 -6.25 -2.88 31.80
CA LEU A 203 -6.65 -3.68 30.64
C LEU A 203 -6.45 -2.88 29.37
N ALA A 204 -5.47 -3.28 28.57
CA ALA A 204 -5.23 -2.72 27.25
C ALA A 204 -6.11 -3.39 26.20
N THR A 205 -6.60 -2.60 25.23
CA THR A 205 -7.35 -3.08 24.07
C THR A 205 -6.67 -2.58 22.80
N ALA A 206 -6.26 -3.48 21.93
CA ALA A 206 -5.68 -3.19 20.63
C ALA A 206 -6.74 -2.57 19.70
N ARG A 207 -6.42 -1.46 19.01
CA ARG A 207 -7.39 -0.68 18.20
C ARG A 207 -6.97 -0.48 16.76
N ALA A 208 -5.74 -0.06 16.55
CA ALA A 208 -5.22 0.16 15.19
C ALA A 208 -3.76 -0.29 15.12
N PRO A 209 -3.30 -0.79 13.96
CA PRO A 209 -1.93 -1.26 13.79
C PRO A 209 -0.89 -0.22 14.22
N GLY A 210 0.11 -0.65 14.97
CA GLY A 210 1.14 0.25 15.46
C GLY A 210 1.74 -0.21 16.79
N ILE A 211 2.58 0.65 17.37
CA ILE A 211 3.22 0.42 18.68
C ILE A 211 2.89 1.60 19.58
N THR A 212 2.51 1.32 20.81
CA THR A 212 2.30 2.34 21.83
C THR A 212 3.01 1.98 23.12
N ALA A 213 3.47 2.99 23.85
CA ALA A 213 4.05 2.84 25.16
C ALA A 213 2.96 2.94 26.23
N VAL A 214 2.96 2.01 27.17
CA VAL A 214 2.08 1.99 28.35
C VAL A 214 2.91 2.28 29.59
N VAL A 215 2.40 3.15 30.45
CA VAL A 215 3.03 3.54 31.72
C VAL A 215 2.00 3.41 32.82
N ALA A 216 2.41 2.80 33.93
CA ALA A 216 1.67 2.80 35.17
C ALA A 216 2.28 3.81 36.14
N SER A 217 1.46 4.50 36.88
CA SER A 217 1.92 5.41 37.96
C SER A 217 1.07 5.29 39.20
N VAL A 218 1.69 5.52 40.34
CA VAL A 218 1.02 5.61 41.63
C VAL A 218 1.72 6.68 42.48
N GLY A 219 0.93 7.60 43.03
CA GLY A 219 1.47 8.82 43.64
C GLY A 219 2.21 9.66 42.59
N SER A 220 3.46 10.00 42.89
CA SER A 220 4.35 10.75 41.96
C SER A 220 5.32 9.84 41.17
N THR A 221 5.28 8.53 41.39
CA THR A 221 6.24 7.57 40.79
C THR A 221 5.61 6.85 39.63
N ALA A 222 6.32 6.86 38.48
CA ALA A 222 5.89 6.20 37.27
C ALA A 222 6.84 5.05 36.88
N SER A 223 6.32 4.05 36.19
CA SER A 223 7.12 2.94 35.66
C SER A 223 7.92 3.41 34.43
N PRO A 224 9.00 2.69 34.06
CA PRO A 224 9.48 2.67 32.72
C PRO A 224 8.36 2.30 31.74
N ALA A 225 8.46 2.77 30.50
CA ALA A 225 7.49 2.45 29.47
C ALA A 225 7.60 0.98 29.05
N VAL A 226 6.47 0.28 28.98
CA VAL A 226 6.34 -1.04 28.38
C VAL A 226 5.60 -0.91 27.07
N PHE A 227 6.10 -1.55 26.03
CA PHE A 227 5.52 -1.40 24.68
C PHE A 227 4.53 -2.53 24.41
N ILE A 228 3.37 -2.15 23.90
CA ILE A 228 2.39 -3.06 23.30
C ILE A 228 2.30 -2.76 21.80
N LYS A 229 2.31 -3.82 20.99
CA LYS A 229 2.15 -3.75 19.56
C LYS A 229 0.77 -4.27 19.17
N THR A 230 -0.03 -3.46 18.49
CA THR A 230 -1.17 -3.96 17.72
C THR A 230 -0.64 -4.47 16.38
N CYS A 231 -1.02 -5.70 16.00
CA CYS A 231 -0.47 -6.39 14.85
C CYS A 231 -0.60 -5.56 13.58
N MET A 232 0.46 -5.60 12.77
CA MET A 232 0.47 -4.91 11.48
C MET A 232 -0.27 -5.74 10.45
N PRO A 233 -0.95 -5.11 9.47
CA PRO A 233 -1.52 -5.83 8.35
C PRO A 233 -0.39 -6.40 7.47
N VAL A 234 -0.59 -7.63 7.03
CA VAL A 234 0.32 -8.35 6.13
C VAL A 234 -0.16 -8.23 4.69
N HIS A 235 -1.48 -8.37 4.48
CA HIS A 235 -2.11 -8.22 3.18
C HIS A 235 -3.57 -7.81 3.32
N LEU A 236 -4.16 -7.41 2.20
CA LEU A 236 -5.57 -7.12 2.06
C LEU A 236 -6.21 -8.20 1.18
N GLU A 237 -7.42 -8.63 1.52
CA GLU A 237 -8.24 -9.54 0.72
C GLU A 237 -9.44 -8.77 0.16
N LEU A 238 -9.54 -8.70 -1.17
CA LEU A 238 -10.65 -8.05 -1.85
C LEU A 238 -11.64 -9.11 -2.33
N HIS A 239 -12.90 -8.94 -1.93
CA HIS A 239 -14.02 -9.79 -2.27
C HIS A 239 -15.13 -9.01 -2.98
N VAL A 240 -15.81 -9.65 -3.91
CA VAL A 240 -17.01 -9.09 -4.54
C VAL A 240 -18.19 -9.97 -4.20
N ASN A 241 -19.32 -9.37 -3.90
CA ASN A 241 -20.57 -9.97 -3.40
C ASN A 241 -20.80 -11.44 -3.80
N GLY A 242 -20.72 -12.34 -2.83
CA GLY A 242 -20.96 -13.79 -3.02
C GLY A 242 -19.69 -14.64 -3.08
N ASP A 243 -18.51 -14.04 -3.03
CA ASP A 243 -17.26 -14.79 -2.92
C ASP A 243 -16.99 -15.25 -1.49
N PRO A 244 -16.66 -16.53 -1.27
CA PRO A 244 -16.20 -16.97 0.03
C PRO A 244 -14.79 -16.37 0.32
N ALA A 245 -14.60 -15.86 1.54
CA ALA A 245 -13.30 -15.39 2.00
C ALA A 245 -12.23 -16.50 1.86
N GLY A 246 -11.05 -16.12 1.39
CA GLY A 246 -9.89 -17.02 1.31
C GLY A 246 -9.81 -17.92 0.07
N VAL A 247 -10.70 -17.78 -0.89
CA VAL A 247 -10.58 -18.43 -2.20
C VAL A 247 -10.29 -17.34 -3.23
N PRO A 248 -9.13 -17.35 -3.92
CA PRO A 248 -8.92 -16.48 -5.07
C PRO A 248 -9.91 -16.90 -6.14
N THR A 249 -11.05 -16.23 -6.19
CA THR A 249 -12.07 -16.55 -7.18
C THR A 249 -11.72 -15.92 -8.51
N GLU A 250 -12.13 -16.61 -9.52
CA GLU A 250 -12.09 -16.19 -10.90
C GLU A 250 -12.86 -14.87 -11.10
N ALA A 251 -12.61 -14.19 -12.19
CA ALA A 251 -13.25 -12.93 -12.54
C ALA A 251 -14.80 -13.00 -12.44
N VAL A 252 -15.41 -12.02 -11.80
CA VAL A 252 -16.86 -11.88 -11.76
C VAL A 252 -17.36 -11.36 -13.10
N THR A 253 -18.38 -12.05 -13.66
CA THR A 253 -19.10 -11.57 -14.83
C THR A 253 -20.30 -10.73 -14.43
N MET A 254 -20.46 -9.57 -15.06
CA MET A 254 -21.55 -8.60 -14.83
C MET A 254 -22.15 -8.18 -16.18
N ASN A 255 -23.40 -7.73 -16.18
CA ASN A 255 -23.97 -7.02 -17.33
C ASN A 255 -23.81 -5.51 -17.13
N VAL A 256 -23.91 -4.76 -18.23
CA VAL A 256 -23.88 -3.28 -18.15
C VAL A 256 -24.97 -2.78 -17.20
N ALA A 257 -24.64 -1.83 -16.36
CA ALA A 257 -25.44 -1.25 -15.29
C ALA A 257 -25.65 -2.13 -14.04
N ASP A 258 -25.17 -3.38 -14.01
CA ASP A 258 -25.17 -4.18 -12.79
C ASP A 258 -24.29 -3.51 -11.71
N THR A 259 -24.70 -3.67 -10.47
CA THR A 259 -23.93 -3.23 -9.30
C THR A 259 -23.63 -4.38 -8.36
N LYS A 260 -22.48 -4.36 -7.73
CA LYS A 260 -22.07 -5.31 -6.68
C LYS A 260 -21.40 -4.58 -5.54
N VAL A 261 -21.40 -5.17 -4.35
CA VAL A 261 -20.66 -4.65 -3.21
C VAL A 261 -19.26 -5.27 -3.20
N VAL A 262 -18.26 -4.40 -3.04
CA VAL A 262 -16.87 -4.82 -2.81
C VAL A 262 -16.58 -4.71 -1.33
N GLN A 263 -16.07 -5.77 -0.75
CA GLN A 263 -15.58 -5.84 0.61
C GLN A 263 -14.07 -6.02 0.58
N VAL A 264 -13.37 -5.38 1.50
CA VAL A 264 -11.93 -5.58 1.65
C VAL A 264 -11.64 -5.89 3.11
N ASP A 265 -11.03 -7.01 3.34
CA ASP A 265 -10.64 -7.50 4.63
C ASP A 265 -9.13 -7.32 4.82
N MET A 266 -8.72 -6.95 6.02
CA MET A 266 -7.32 -6.78 6.38
C MET A 266 -6.87 -7.97 7.22
N VAL A 267 -5.82 -8.65 6.79
CA VAL A 267 -5.23 -9.80 7.51
C VAL A 267 -3.95 -9.34 8.18
N ASP A 268 -3.84 -9.58 9.48
CA ASP A 268 -2.71 -9.16 10.30
C ASP A 268 -1.63 -10.25 10.44
N GLU A 269 -0.54 -9.91 11.17
CA GLU A 269 0.61 -10.79 11.43
C GLU A 269 0.27 -12.11 12.13
N LEU A 270 -0.88 -12.21 12.78
CA LEU A 270 -1.38 -13.43 13.42
C LEU A 270 -2.43 -14.17 12.58
N GLY A 271 -2.73 -13.66 11.37
CA GLY A 271 -3.76 -14.20 10.50
C GLY A 271 -5.19 -13.83 10.92
N ALA A 272 -5.35 -12.89 11.85
CA ALA A 272 -6.67 -12.41 12.22
C ALA A 272 -7.22 -11.48 11.15
N VAL A 273 -8.48 -11.69 10.78
CA VAL A 273 -9.18 -10.92 9.75
C VAL A 273 -9.94 -9.77 10.38
N THR A 274 -9.68 -8.57 9.90
CA THR A 274 -10.46 -7.37 10.24
C THR A 274 -11.27 -6.96 9.00
N PRO A 275 -12.59 -7.11 9.03
CA PRO A 275 -13.44 -6.79 7.88
C PRO A 275 -13.56 -5.28 7.68
N ASN A 276 -13.88 -4.88 6.44
CA ASN A 276 -14.10 -3.49 6.04
C ASN A 276 -12.90 -2.57 6.33
N ALA A 277 -11.73 -2.96 5.88
CA ALA A 277 -10.51 -2.16 6.01
C ALA A 277 -10.69 -0.73 5.43
N PRO A 278 -10.06 0.29 6.04
CA PRO A 278 -10.14 1.68 5.54
C PRO A 278 -9.23 1.86 4.31
N VAL A 279 -9.68 1.40 3.15
CA VAL A 279 -8.93 1.33 1.90
C VAL A 279 -9.54 2.19 0.81
N THR A 280 -8.73 2.52 -0.20
CA THR A 280 -9.20 3.02 -1.48
C THR A 280 -9.25 1.86 -2.47
N ILE A 281 -10.40 1.66 -3.15
CA ILE A 281 -10.54 0.64 -4.17
C ILE A 281 -10.39 1.31 -5.53
N LEU A 282 -9.48 0.79 -6.34
CA LEU A 282 -9.14 1.32 -7.65
C LEU A 282 -9.60 0.35 -8.74
N SER A 283 -10.16 0.88 -9.82
CA SER A 283 -10.37 0.15 -11.06
C SER A 283 -9.27 0.53 -12.04
N ASN A 284 -8.63 -0.45 -12.64
CA ASN A 284 -7.64 -0.22 -13.68
C ASN A 284 -8.26 0.18 -15.04
N ASN A 285 -9.59 0.06 -15.14
CA ASN A 285 -10.34 0.44 -16.33
C ASN A 285 -11.72 1.00 -15.95
N SER A 286 -11.76 2.29 -15.63
CA SER A 286 -12.97 2.99 -15.22
C SER A 286 -14.00 3.14 -16.34
N THR A 287 -13.62 2.92 -17.61
CA THR A 287 -14.59 2.92 -18.73
C THR A 287 -15.41 1.63 -18.77
N VAL A 288 -14.91 0.55 -18.18
CA VAL A 288 -15.59 -0.75 -18.10
C VAL A 288 -16.27 -0.95 -16.77
N ALA A 289 -15.56 -0.64 -15.67
CA ALA A 289 -16.11 -0.78 -14.32
C ALA A 289 -15.59 0.33 -13.41
N THR A 290 -16.48 0.94 -12.65
CA THR A 290 -16.14 1.98 -11.65
C THR A 290 -16.45 1.52 -10.25
N VAL A 291 -15.69 2.04 -9.27
CA VAL A 291 -15.99 1.83 -7.85
C VAL A 291 -16.21 3.17 -7.18
N THR A 292 -17.31 3.30 -6.46
CA THR A 292 -17.61 4.47 -5.64
C THR A 292 -17.92 4.00 -4.21
N GLY A 293 -17.02 4.34 -3.29
CA GLY A 293 -17.03 3.74 -1.96
C GLY A 293 -16.82 2.23 -2.07
N THR A 294 -17.80 1.44 -1.67
CA THR A 294 -17.79 -0.03 -1.79
C THR A 294 -18.69 -0.54 -2.92
N THR A 295 -19.26 0.34 -3.74
CA THR A 295 -20.16 -0.05 -4.83
C THR A 295 -19.40 -0.13 -6.13
N LEU A 296 -19.27 -1.33 -6.68
CA LEU A 296 -18.82 -1.62 -8.03
C LEU A 296 -19.97 -1.45 -9.01
N THR A 297 -19.78 -0.73 -10.10
CA THR A 297 -20.75 -0.53 -11.17
C THR A 297 -20.13 -0.92 -12.51
N ALA A 298 -20.79 -1.79 -13.25
CA ALA A 298 -20.42 -2.13 -14.62
C ALA A 298 -20.89 -1.03 -15.58
N VAL A 299 -19.96 -0.42 -16.33
CA VAL A 299 -20.22 0.76 -17.17
C VAL A 299 -20.37 0.39 -18.64
N SER A 300 -19.43 -0.39 -19.18
CA SER A 300 -19.46 -0.83 -20.58
C SER A 300 -18.84 -2.23 -20.71
N PRO A 301 -19.14 -2.97 -21.79
CA PRO A 301 -18.55 -4.27 -22.03
C PRO A 301 -17.01 -4.22 -22.10
N GLY A 302 -16.35 -5.22 -21.53
CA GLY A 302 -14.89 -5.34 -21.50
C GLY A 302 -14.36 -5.94 -20.21
N GLY A 303 -13.06 -5.87 -20.01
CA GLY A 303 -12.38 -6.33 -18.82
C GLY A 303 -11.84 -5.18 -17.96
N ALA A 304 -11.98 -5.29 -16.65
CA ALA A 304 -11.38 -4.41 -15.68
C ALA A 304 -10.81 -5.21 -14.51
N GLY A 305 -9.77 -4.70 -13.88
CA GLY A 305 -9.24 -5.23 -12.62
C GLY A 305 -9.53 -4.28 -11.48
N LEU A 306 -9.93 -4.82 -10.32
CA LEU A 306 -10.06 -4.07 -9.08
C LEU A 306 -8.89 -4.38 -8.16
N GLN A 307 -8.37 -3.37 -7.50
CA GLN A 307 -7.36 -3.51 -6.48
C GLN A 307 -7.64 -2.53 -5.35
N ALA A 308 -7.60 -3.01 -4.12
CA ALA A 308 -7.67 -2.17 -2.94
C ALA A 308 -6.27 -1.76 -2.51
N VAL A 309 -6.13 -0.53 -2.08
CA VAL A 309 -4.89 0.00 -1.52
C VAL A 309 -5.17 0.66 -0.18
N CYS A 310 -4.40 0.27 0.81
CA CYS A 310 -4.35 0.96 2.08
C CYS A 310 -3.08 1.80 2.14
N ALA A 311 -3.23 3.11 1.91
CA ALA A 311 -2.12 4.06 1.96
C ALA A 311 -1.88 4.57 3.39
N PRO A 312 -0.61 4.71 3.83
CA PRO A 312 -0.31 5.33 5.11
C PRO A 312 -0.89 6.77 5.20
N PRO A 313 -1.38 7.20 6.38
CA PRO A 313 -1.43 6.50 7.67
C PRO A 313 -2.73 5.70 7.91
N SER A 314 -3.59 5.52 6.89
CA SER A 314 -4.94 4.95 7.06
C SER A 314 -4.92 3.50 7.58
N CYS A 315 -3.88 2.73 7.27
CA CYS A 315 -3.73 1.35 7.72
C CYS A 315 -3.08 1.19 9.08
N GLY A 316 -2.67 2.28 9.71
CA GLY A 316 -2.05 2.27 11.04
C GLY A 316 -0.80 3.16 11.14
N ILE A 317 -0.49 3.55 12.37
CA ILE A 317 0.69 4.35 12.69
C ILE A 317 1.91 3.43 12.66
N GLY A 318 2.88 3.76 11.82
CA GLY A 318 4.13 2.97 11.67
C GLY A 318 4.18 2.12 10.40
N ILE A 319 3.12 2.11 9.58
CA ILE A 319 3.17 1.59 8.22
C ILE A 319 3.68 2.73 7.33
N ASN A 320 4.81 2.49 6.66
CA ASN A 320 5.46 3.50 5.81
C ASN A 320 5.25 3.24 4.31
N THR A 321 4.69 2.07 3.96
CA THR A 321 4.45 1.64 2.58
C THR A 321 2.99 1.26 2.41
N PRO A 322 2.35 1.57 1.26
CA PRO A 322 1.00 1.10 0.98
C PRO A 322 0.93 -0.44 0.95
N ILE A 323 -0.22 -0.96 1.37
CA ILE A 323 -0.53 -2.38 1.29
C ILE A 323 -1.62 -2.55 0.25
N TYR A 324 -1.43 -3.52 -0.64
CA TYR A 324 -2.36 -3.80 -1.74
C TYR A 324 -3.08 -5.12 -1.52
N SER A 325 -4.30 -5.20 -2.06
CA SER A 325 -5.04 -6.47 -2.15
C SER A 325 -4.56 -7.30 -3.35
N ASN A 326 -5.07 -8.54 -3.42
CA ASN A 326 -5.16 -9.26 -4.69
C ASN A 326 -5.82 -8.38 -5.76
N LEU A 327 -5.43 -8.58 -7.02
CA LEU A 327 -6.14 -8.02 -8.15
C LEU A 327 -7.36 -8.90 -8.43
N PHE A 328 -8.56 -8.30 -8.47
CA PHE A 328 -9.81 -9.01 -8.73
C PHE A 328 -10.32 -8.69 -10.14
N GLY A 329 -10.55 -9.71 -10.96
CA GLY A 329 -10.99 -9.54 -12.34
C GLY A 329 -12.50 -9.27 -12.47
N ILE A 330 -12.86 -8.29 -13.30
CA ILE A 330 -14.23 -7.99 -13.68
C ILE A 330 -14.37 -8.17 -15.19
N VAL A 331 -15.35 -8.94 -15.60
CA VAL A 331 -15.75 -9.06 -17.01
C VAL A 331 -17.17 -8.50 -17.16
N VAL A 332 -17.32 -7.45 -17.92
CA VAL A 332 -18.63 -6.91 -18.27
C VAL A 332 -19.05 -7.48 -19.61
N ALA A 333 -20.16 -8.26 -19.60
CA ALA A 333 -20.67 -8.94 -20.78
C ALA A 333 -21.24 -7.96 -21.83
N GLY A 334 -21.15 -8.34 -23.09
CA GLY A 334 -21.66 -7.57 -24.23
C GLY A 334 -20.59 -7.32 -25.29
N THR A 335 -21.00 -6.77 -26.40
CA THR A 335 -20.07 -6.30 -27.44
C THR A 335 -19.57 -4.90 -27.08
N SER A 336 -18.32 -4.77 -26.74
CA SER A 336 -17.69 -3.45 -26.58
C SER A 336 -17.79 -2.69 -27.89
N PRO A 337 -18.28 -1.44 -27.91
CA PRO A 337 -18.03 -0.58 -29.06
C PRO A 337 -16.49 -0.46 -29.16
N ASN A 338 -15.95 -0.89 -30.27
CA ASN A 338 -14.52 -1.02 -30.51
C ASN A 338 -13.91 0.39 -30.68
N THR A 339 -13.68 1.10 -29.57
CA THR A 339 -13.10 2.46 -29.56
C THR A 339 -11.59 2.43 -29.32
N THR A 340 -10.95 1.32 -29.59
CA THR A 340 -9.52 1.13 -29.37
C THR A 340 -8.71 1.94 -30.38
N THR A 341 -7.80 2.76 -29.90
CA THR A 341 -6.80 3.41 -30.75
C THR A 341 -5.51 2.59 -30.69
N VAL A 342 -4.97 2.31 -31.87
CA VAL A 342 -3.67 1.69 -32.06
C VAL A 342 -2.70 2.75 -32.52
N TYR A 343 -1.53 2.80 -31.94
CA TYR A 343 -0.47 3.71 -32.35
C TYR A 343 0.62 2.94 -33.06
N ALA A 344 1.03 3.40 -34.24
CA ALA A 344 2.09 2.79 -35.01
C ALA A 344 3.17 3.81 -35.39
N THR A 345 4.43 3.42 -35.30
CA THR A 345 5.56 4.20 -35.78
C THR A 345 6.70 3.29 -36.24
N SER A 346 7.74 3.88 -36.81
CA SER A 346 8.98 3.17 -37.15
C SER A 346 10.13 3.71 -36.33
N THR A 347 10.94 2.79 -35.78
CA THR A 347 12.15 3.14 -35.05
C THR A 347 13.36 3.39 -35.97
N PHE A 348 13.25 3.11 -37.24
CA PHE A 348 14.31 3.39 -38.23
C PHE A 348 14.52 4.89 -38.41
N PRO A 349 15.79 5.34 -38.47
CA PRO A 349 16.08 6.72 -38.83
C PRO A 349 15.46 7.07 -40.19
N ASP A 350 14.74 8.18 -40.21
CA ASP A 350 14.08 8.66 -41.42
C ASP A 350 15.00 9.55 -42.29
N VAL A 351 14.59 9.86 -43.52
CA VAL A 351 15.30 10.76 -44.41
C VAL A 351 15.54 12.12 -43.75
N PRO A 352 16.76 12.68 -43.82
CA PRO A 352 17.02 14.02 -43.29
C PRO A 352 16.02 15.03 -43.83
N GLY A 353 15.26 15.69 -42.95
CA GLY A 353 14.24 16.67 -43.28
C GLY A 353 12.83 16.13 -43.44
N SER A 354 12.59 14.81 -43.24
CA SER A 354 11.24 14.28 -43.09
C SER A 354 10.81 14.33 -41.62
N SER A 355 9.52 14.37 -41.40
CA SER A 355 8.95 14.46 -40.07
C SER A 355 8.77 13.07 -39.48
N ILE A 356 9.37 12.82 -38.32
CA ILE A 356 9.16 11.59 -37.55
C ILE A 356 7.75 11.61 -36.99
N THR A 357 6.97 10.57 -37.29
CA THR A 357 5.55 10.57 -36.96
C THR A 357 5.11 9.31 -36.22
N LEU A 358 4.12 9.48 -35.38
CA LEU A 358 3.31 8.44 -34.76
C LEU A 358 1.93 8.49 -35.39
N ILE A 359 1.46 7.37 -35.93
CA ILE A 359 0.17 7.28 -36.62
C ILE A 359 -0.85 6.65 -35.67
N PRO A 360 -1.90 7.38 -35.23
CA PRO A 360 -3.02 6.78 -34.55
C PRO A 360 -3.93 6.07 -35.55
N ILE A 361 -4.36 4.86 -35.24
CA ILE A 361 -5.30 4.06 -36.03
C ILE A 361 -6.59 3.92 -35.21
N ASP A 362 -7.70 4.37 -35.77
CA ASP A 362 -9.03 4.19 -35.21
C ASP A 362 -9.53 2.77 -35.51
N ALA A 363 -9.36 1.86 -34.55
CA ALA A 363 -9.79 0.47 -34.67
C ALA A 363 -11.31 0.30 -34.49
N SER A 364 -12.06 1.35 -34.16
CA SER A 364 -13.53 1.31 -34.06
C SER A 364 -14.21 1.29 -35.40
N LYS A 365 -13.51 1.71 -36.45
CA LYS A 365 -14.01 1.73 -37.82
C LYS A 365 -13.92 0.36 -38.49
N THR A 366 -14.75 0.12 -39.46
CA THR A 366 -14.72 -1.09 -40.31
C THR A 366 -14.75 -0.69 -41.77
N PRO A 367 -13.61 -0.77 -42.49
CA PRO A 367 -12.27 -1.12 -42.01
C PRO A 367 -11.68 -0.07 -41.06
N PRO A 368 -10.68 -0.43 -40.23
CA PRO A 368 -9.94 0.53 -39.42
C PRO A 368 -9.26 1.62 -40.24
N VAL A 369 -9.16 2.82 -39.69
CA VAL A 369 -8.69 4.01 -40.43
C VAL A 369 -7.48 4.62 -39.73
N ALA A 370 -6.39 4.82 -40.47
CA ALA A 370 -5.24 5.61 -40.01
C ALA A 370 -5.63 7.09 -39.89
N GLY A 371 -5.33 7.68 -38.77
CA GLY A 371 -5.58 9.10 -38.48
C GLY A 371 -4.43 10.02 -38.94
N SER A 372 -4.54 11.28 -38.56
CA SER A 372 -3.51 12.27 -38.87
C SER A 372 -2.20 11.96 -38.12
N PRO A 373 -1.05 12.11 -38.79
CA PRO A 373 0.27 11.91 -38.13
C PRO A 373 0.50 12.87 -36.97
N ILE A 374 1.01 12.36 -35.88
CA ILE A 374 1.46 13.10 -34.71
C ILE A 374 2.98 13.24 -34.81
N PHE A 375 3.50 14.47 -34.74
CA PHE A 375 4.94 14.71 -34.83
C PHE A 375 5.63 14.38 -33.53
N LEU A 376 6.76 13.66 -33.62
CA LEU A 376 7.59 13.28 -32.49
C LEU A 376 8.83 14.20 -32.41
N PRO A 377 9.33 14.46 -31.17
CA PRO A 377 10.50 15.32 -30.95
C PRO A 377 11.82 14.70 -31.42
N GLY A 378 11.85 13.39 -31.63
CA GLY A 378 13.01 12.61 -32.06
C GLY A 378 12.62 11.23 -32.51
N PHE A 379 13.59 10.42 -33.01
CA PHE A 379 13.34 9.04 -33.42
C PHE A 379 12.84 8.21 -32.24
N PRO A 380 11.65 7.60 -32.34
CA PRO A 380 11.10 6.78 -31.27
C PRO A 380 11.83 5.45 -31.20
N ASN A 381 11.97 4.92 -29.99
CA ASN A 381 12.53 3.59 -29.76
C ASN A 381 11.62 2.72 -28.87
N SER A 382 10.64 3.34 -28.22
CA SER A 382 9.69 2.67 -27.34
C SER A 382 8.45 3.53 -27.13
N LEU A 383 7.30 2.89 -26.92
CA LEU A 383 6.06 3.49 -26.46
C LEU A 383 5.39 2.54 -25.49
N LEU A 384 5.21 2.97 -24.24
CA LEU A 384 4.49 2.25 -23.21
C LEU A 384 3.43 3.17 -22.62
N PHE A 385 2.25 2.63 -22.39
CA PHE A 385 1.16 3.36 -21.74
C PHE A 385 1.13 3.12 -20.24
N ASP A 386 0.64 4.11 -19.51
CA ASP A 386 0.15 3.90 -18.16
C ASP A 386 -1.06 2.94 -18.20
N ARG A 387 -1.38 2.35 -17.04
CA ARG A 387 -2.48 1.37 -16.93
C ARG A 387 -3.85 1.94 -17.34
N SER A 388 -4.04 3.26 -17.17
CA SER A 388 -5.26 3.98 -17.56
C SER A 388 -5.35 4.30 -19.05
N GLY A 389 -4.26 4.17 -19.79
CA GLY A 389 -4.16 4.57 -21.19
C GLY A 389 -4.26 6.08 -21.42
N THR A 390 -4.15 6.90 -20.41
CA THR A 390 -4.22 8.36 -20.54
C THR A 390 -2.90 8.97 -20.97
N THR A 391 -1.78 8.37 -20.57
CA THR A 391 -0.44 8.86 -20.90
C THR A 391 0.38 7.76 -21.54
N GLY A 392 0.91 8.04 -22.74
CA GLY A 392 1.97 7.24 -23.34
C GLY A 392 3.34 7.81 -23.03
N TYR A 393 4.29 6.98 -22.64
CA TYR A 393 5.70 7.32 -22.42
C TYR A 393 6.48 6.90 -23.65
N ILE A 394 7.15 7.85 -24.30
CA ILE A 394 7.88 7.63 -25.56
C ILE A 394 9.36 7.88 -25.30
N GLY A 395 10.18 6.84 -25.45
CA GLY A 395 11.62 7.01 -25.55
C GLY A 395 11.98 7.52 -26.94
N THR A 396 12.77 8.58 -27.01
CA THR A 396 13.21 9.14 -28.30
C THR A 396 14.72 9.45 -28.28
N SER A 397 15.28 9.62 -29.47
CA SER A 397 16.68 10.07 -29.63
C SER A 397 16.96 11.46 -29.04
N ASN A 398 15.92 12.25 -28.78
CA ASN A 398 16.03 13.61 -28.24
C ASN A 398 15.56 13.70 -26.77
N GLY A 399 15.26 12.57 -26.13
CA GLY A 399 14.85 12.51 -24.74
C GLY A 399 13.53 11.80 -24.52
N LEU A 400 13.06 11.84 -23.28
CA LEU A 400 11.77 11.29 -22.88
C LEU A 400 10.64 12.24 -23.26
N ALA A 401 9.66 11.73 -23.99
CA ALA A 401 8.43 12.44 -24.31
C ALA A 401 7.20 11.73 -23.74
N THR A 402 6.11 12.46 -23.57
CA THR A 402 4.81 11.91 -23.18
C THR A 402 3.76 12.24 -24.23
N LEU A 403 2.87 11.30 -24.49
CA LEU A 403 1.68 11.42 -25.32
C LEU A 403 0.44 11.54 -24.43
N ASP A 404 -0.28 12.62 -24.53
CA ASP A 404 -1.64 12.73 -24.01
C ASP A 404 -2.61 12.10 -25.02
N THR A 405 -3.22 10.99 -24.62
CA THR A 405 -4.08 10.23 -25.56
C THR A 405 -5.47 10.83 -25.79
N ALA A 406 -5.89 11.79 -24.97
CA ALA A 406 -7.15 12.50 -25.15
C ALA A 406 -7.03 13.57 -26.24
N THR A 407 -5.87 14.23 -26.30
CA THR A 407 -5.61 15.34 -27.23
C THR A 407 -4.69 14.95 -28.39
N ASN A 408 -4.03 13.79 -28.30
CA ASN A 408 -2.96 13.35 -29.22
C ASN A 408 -1.77 14.34 -29.28
N VAL A 409 -1.52 15.05 -28.18
CA VAL A 409 -0.39 15.97 -28.06
C VAL A 409 0.81 15.26 -27.46
N VAL A 410 1.95 15.38 -28.14
CA VAL A 410 3.25 14.90 -27.64
C VAL A 410 4.03 16.05 -27.04
N THR A 411 4.51 15.87 -25.82
CA THR A 411 5.32 16.85 -25.09
C THR A 411 6.67 16.24 -24.72
N LEU A 412 7.76 16.91 -25.07
CA LEU A 412 9.10 16.53 -24.58
C LEU A 412 9.18 16.87 -23.09
N VAL A 413 9.31 15.83 -22.25
CA VAL A 413 9.40 15.97 -20.79
C VAL A 413 10.78 16.48 -20.41
N SER A 414 11.82 15.90 -21.02
CA SER A 414 13.21 16.26 -20.76
C SER A 414 14.09 15.78 -21.91
N PRO A 415 15.13 16.56 -22.28
CA PRO A 415 16.12 16.10 -23.26
C PRO A 415 17.03 14.97 -22.71
N ILE A 416 16.96 14.68 -21.43
CA ILE A 416 17.60 13.54 -20.76
C ILE A 416 16.52 12.93 -19.87
N PRO A 417 16.27 11.62 -19.92
CA PRO A 417 17.09 10.52 -20.46
C PRO A 417 16.89 10.27 -21.96
N ILE A 418 17.95 9.92 -22.65
CA ILE A 418 17.92 9.36 -24.00
C ILE A 418 17.99 7.83 -23.87
N GLY A 419 16.93 7.14 -24.21
CA GLY A 419 16.91 5.70 -24.06
C GLY A 419 15.53 5.07 -24.27
N LYS A 420 15.47 3.75 -24.16
CA LYS A 420 14.25 2.96 -24.26
C LYS A 420 13.50 2.97 -22.94
N VAL A 421 12.21 3.27 -22.97
CA VAL A 421 11.30 3.06 -21.82
C VAL A 421 11.12 1.56 -21.65
N LEU A 422 11.53 1.02 -20.50
CA LEU A 422 11.45 -0.40 -20.18
C LEU A 422 10.18 -0.76 -19.41
N ALA A 423 9.72 0.13 -18.54
CA ALA A 423 8.52 -0.08 -17.73
C ALA A 423 7.88 1.25 -17.33
N VAL A 424 6.57 1.21 -17.09
CA VAL A 424 5.78 2.31 -16.50
C VAL A 424 5.07 1.75 -15.27
N SER A 425 5.07 2.49 -14.16
CA SER A 425 4.39 2.08 -12.93
C SER A 425 2.87 2.00 -13.11
N ALA A 426 2.21 1.22 -12.27
CA ALA A 426 0.78 0.98 -12.36
C ALA A 426 -0.07 2.26 -12.25
N ASP A 427 0.40 3.23 -11.45
CA ASP A 427 -0.24 4.55 -11.27
C ASP A 427 0.12 5.56 -12.37
N GLY A 428 1.01 5.18 -13.31
CA GLY A 428 1.47 6.05 -14.38
C GLY A 428 2.39 7.19 -13.94
N ASN A 429 2.86 7.21 -12.70
CA ASN A 429 3.71 8.28 -12.19
C ASN A 429 5.20 8.07 -12.44
N GLN A 430 5.64 6.83 -12.60
CA GLN A 430 7.05 6.50 -12.75
C GLN A 430 7.32 5.74 -14.05
N ALA A 431 8.48 5.97 -14.63
CA ALA A 431 8.97 5.23 -15.79
C ALA A 431 10.45 4.91 -15.61
N ILE A 432 10.83 3.69 -16.00
CA ILE A 432 12.22 3.24 -16.10
C ILE A 432 12.67 3.39 -17.54
N ILE A 433 13.79 4.07 -17.74
CA ILE A 433 14.41 4.28 -19.05
C ILE A 433 15.83 3.75 -19.00
N SER A 434 16.27 3.06 -20.06
CA SER A 434 17.65 2.54 -20.16
C SER A 434 18.26 2.89 -21.52
N ASN A 435 19.47 3.42 -21.48
CA ASN A 435 20.29 3.59 -22.67
C ASN A 435 21.08 2.33 -23.05
N ALA A 436 21.15 1.36 -22.16
CA ALA A 436 21.79 0.07 -22.42
C ALA A 436 20.96 -0.87 -23.28
N ALA A 437 19.64 -0.57 -23.47
CA ALA A 437 18.78 -1.36 -24.31
C ALA A 437 19.22 -1.27 -25.78
N ILE A 438 19.30 -2.42 -26.44
CA ILE A 438 19.62 -2.53 -27.84
C ILE A 438 18.32 -2.58 -28.64
N ASP A 439 18.23 -1.78 -29.69
CA ASP A 439 17.16 -1.90 -30.66
C ASP A 439 17.25 -3.24 -31.39
N SER A 440 16.26 -4.11 -31.14
CA SER A 440 16.22 -5.46 -31.72
C SER A 440 16.09 -5.45 -33.26
N SER A 441 15.62 -4.36 -33.84
CA SER A 441 15.47 -4.23 -35.30
C SER A 441 16.76 -3.82 -36.02
N THR A 442 17.64 -3.08 -35.34
CA THR A 442 18.88 -2.56 -35.91
C THR A 442 20.12 -3.21 -35.29
N GLY A 443 20.02 -3.86 -34.15
CA GLY A 443 21.15 -4.39 -33.38
C GLY A 443 22.05 -3.30 -32.80
N ASN A 444 21.67 -2.01 -32.94
CA ASN A 444 22.46 -0.89 -32.46
C ASN A 444 22.03 -0.45 -31.07
N PRO A 445 22.95 0.08 -30.23
CA PRO A 445 22.58 0.77 -29.01
C PRO A 445 21.63 1.92 -29.31
N ILE A 446 20.61 2.10 -28.50
CA ILE A 446 19.62 3.16 -28.64
C ILE A 446 20.24 4.54 -28.32
N ASP A 447 21.27 4.55 -27.46
CA ASP A 447 22.07 5.74 -27.16
C ASP A 447 23.34 5.77 -28.03
N PRO A 448 23.63 6.89 -28.74
CA PRO A 448 24.87 7.08 -29.47
C PRO A 448 26.11 7.15 -28.57
N PHE A 449 25.96 7.24 -27.24
CA PHE A 449 27.07 7.27 -26.26
C PHE A 449 27.03 6.09 -25.28
N PRO A 450 27.21 4.84 -25.75
CA PRO A 450 27.05 3.64 -24.93
C PRO A 450 28.13 3.44 -23.87
N SER A 451 29.13 4.32 -23.77
CA SER A 451 30.26 4.19 -22.83
C SER A 451 29.86 4.29 -21.36
N GLU A 452 28.73 4.90 -21.06
CA GLU A 452 28.15 4.97 -19.72
C GLU A 452 26.76 4.35 -19.73
N GLN A 453 26.64 3.13 -19.30
CA GLN A 453 25.35 2.45 -19.22
C GLN A 453 24.54 3.04 -18.07
N ARG A 454 23.44 3.69 -18.41
CA ARG A 454 22.59 4.42 -17.48
C ARG A 454 21.18 3.88 -17.47
N VAL A 455 20.59 3.90 -16.27
CA VAL A 455 19.16 3.70 -16.06
C VAL A 455 18.62 4.93 -15.35
N TRP A 456 17.50 5.43 -15.80
CA TRP A 456 16.82 6.55 -15.19
C TRP A 456 15.46 6.14 -14.64
N LEU A 457 15.15 6.65 -13.47
CA LEU A 457 13.81 6.62 -12.89
C LEU A 457 13.22 8.02 -13.03
N SER A 458 12.26 8.17 -13.92
CA SER A 458 11.47 9.39 -14.07
C SER A 458 10.27 9.35 -13.14
N ASN A 459 10.02 10.42 -12.40
CA ASN A 459 8.84 10.59 -11.56
C ASN A 459 8.07 11.83 -12.03
N LYS A 460 6.88 11.61 -12.60
CA LYS A 460 6.05 12.65 -13.24
C LYS A 460 5.50 13.62 -12.19
N SER A 461 4.97 13.14 -11.08
CA SER A 461 4.36 13.98 -10.05
C SER A 461 5.38 14.84 -9.32
N ALA A 462 6.58 14.31 -9.08
CA ALA A 462 7.68 15.04 -8.46
C ALA A 462 8.49 15.88 -9.46
N SER A 463 8.27 15.71 -10.77
CA SER A 463 9.07 16.32 -11.85
C SER A 463 10.57 16.06 -11.69
N THR A 464 10.95 14.85 -11.27
CA THR A 464 12.34 14.46 -11.00
C THR A 464 12.78 13.31 -11.90
N ILE A 465 14.07 13.29 -12.22
CA ILE A 465 14.72 12.19 -12.93
C ILE A 465 15.96 11.81 -12.14
N THR A 466 15.93 10.58 -11.60
CA THR A 466 17.07 10.01 -10.87
C THR A 466 17.89 9.15 -11.82
N THR A 467 19.22 9.33 -11.84
CA THR A 467 20.14 8.59 -12.69
C THR A 467 20.88 7.54 -11.88
N PHE A 468 20.94 6.32 -12.43
CA PHE A 468 21.74 5.20 -11.90
C PHE A 468 22.72 4.73 -12.98
N ILE A 469 23.92 4.36 -12.58
CA ILE A 469 24.90 3.72 -13.48
C ILE A 469 24.79 2.23 -13.28
N LEU A 470 24.07 1.55 -14.18
CA LEU A 470 23.74 0.12 -14.10
C LEU A 470 24.00 -0.53 -15.46
N THR A 471 24.76 -1.63 -15.43
CA THR A 471 25.26 -2.27 -16.65
C THR A 471 24.25 -3.28 -17.20
N GLY A 472 23.93 -3.16 -18.49
CA GLY A 472 23.25 -4.20 -19.27
C GLY A 472 21.75 -4.29 -19.09
N ALA A 473 21.06 -3.26 -18.58
CA ALA A 473 19.62 -3.26 -18.38
C ALA A 473 18.85 -3.47 -19.71
N VAL A 474 18.03 -4.54 -19.80
CA VAL A 474 17.31 -4.96 -21.01
C VAL A 474 15.80 -4.96 -20.85
N ALA A 475 15.29 -5.28 -19.66
CA ALA A 475 13.87 -5.32 -19.34
C ALA A 475 13.64 -4.82 -17.91
N ALA A 476 12.43 -4.34 -17.63
CA ALA A 476 12.05 -3.93 -16.28
C ALA A 476 10.57 -4.22 -16.02
N ASN A 477 10.24 -4.42 -14.74
CA ASN A 477 8.88 -4.55 -14.26
C ASN A 477 8.75 -3.81 -12.93
N PHE A 478 7.70 -3.00 -12.76
CA PHE A 478 7.33 -2.46 -11.46
C PHE A 478 6.54 -3.49 -10.67
N ASP A 479 6.73 -3.52 -9.35
CA ASP A 479 5.76 -4.20 -8.50
C ASP A 479 4.41 -3.46 -8.53
N ASP A 480 3.35 -4.16 -8.13
CA ASP A 480 1.98 -3.64 -8.27
C ASP A 480 1.73 -2.37 -7.46
N ASP A 481 2.54 -2.14 -6.41
CA ASP A 481 2.47 -0.91 -5.61
C ASP A 481 3.22 0.27 -6.24
N GLY A 482 4.03 0.03 -7.27
CA GLY A 482 4.82 1.05 -7.96
C GLY A 482 6.01 1.59 -7.15
N PHE A 483 6.30 1.04 -5.96
CA PHE A 483 7.41 1.51 -5.13
C PHE A 483 8.76 0.94 -5.52
N ARG A 484 8.77 -0.27 -6.08
CA ARG A 484 9.98 -0.94 -6.53
C ARG A 484 9.86 -1.33 -7.99
N ALA A 485 10.98 -1.26 -8.66
CA ALA A 485 11.14 -1.80 -10.00
C ALA A 485 12.28 -2.80 -10.02
N TYR A 486 12.07 -3.91 -10.69
CA TYR A 486 13.07 -4.94 -10.94
C TYR A 486 13.57 -4.77 -12.38
N VAL A 487 14.85 -4.53 -12.53
CA VAL A 487 15.50 -4.29 -13.82
C VAL A 487 16.41 -5.47 -14.13
N ALA A 488 16.02 -6.29 -15.09
CA ALA A 488 16.83 -7.39 -15.58
C ALA A 488 17.96 -6.87 -16.46
N ALA A 489 19.15 -7.38 -16.24
CA ALA A 489 20.33 -7.00 -17.01
C ALA A 489 21.01 -8.21 -17.65
N SER A 490 21.50 -8.03 -18.88
CA SER A 490 22.14 -9.08 -19.68
C SER A 490 23.44 -9.65 -19.07
N ASN A 491 23.98 -8.97 -18.04
CA ASN A 491 25.14 -9.44 -17.29
C ASN A 491 24.78 -10.43 -16.15
N GLY A 492 23.54 -10.90 -16.10
CA GLY A 492 23.05 -11.84 -15.08
C GLY A 492 22.63 -11.20 -13.77
N ASN A 493 22.66 -9.88 -13.66
CA ASN A 493 22.19 -9.16 -12.50
C ASN A 493 20.72 -8.73 -12.65
N VAL A 494 20.02 -8.60 -11.53
CA VAL A 494 18.75 -7.89 -11.41
C VAL A 494 18.95 -6.75 -10.43
N TYR A 495 18.66 -5.55 -10.87
CA TYR A 495 18.75 -4.37 -10.02
C TYR A 495 17.36 -4.03 -9.46
N VAL A 496 17.29 -3.82 -8.16
CA VAL A 496 16.06 -3.37 -7.49
C VAL A 496 16.17 -1.88 -7.26
N LEU A 497 15.30 -1.13 -7.92
CA LEU A 497 15.22 0.32 -7.82
C LEU A 497 14.02 0.71 -6.96
N SER A 498 14.22 1.68 -6.09
CA SER A 498 13.19 2.27 -5.24
C SER A 498 13.43 3.77 -5.13
N SER A 499 12.35 4.55 -5.03
CA SER A 499 12.46 6.00 -4.80
C SER A 499 13.08 6.34 -3.43
N PHE A 500 13.16 5.36 -2.52
CA PHE A 500 13.54 5.60 -1.11
C PHE A 500 14.84 4.94 -0.69
N LEU A 501 15.34 3.97 -1.47
CA LEU A 501 16.51 3.18 -1.10
C LEU A 501 17.59 3.22 -2.18
N SER A 502 18.83 3.04 -1.78
CA SER A 502 19.93 2.80 -2.73
C SER A 502 19.65 1.55 -3.55
N PRO A 503 20.02 1.51 -4.84
CA PRO A 503 19.84 0.35 -5.67
C PRO A 503 20.46 -0.91 -5.06
N GLN A 504 19.71 -2.02 -5.07
CA GLN A 504 20.22 -3.32 -4.66
C GLN A 504 20.55 -4.13 -5.91
N THR A 505 21.58 -4.94 -5.83
CA THR A 505 21.98 -5.85 -6.92
C THR A 505 21.78 -7.29 -6.47
N ILE A 506 21.02 -8.06 -7.27
CA ILE A 506 20.80 -9.50 -7.09
C ILE A 506 21.50 -10.19 -8.25
N SER A 507 22.47 -11.07 -7.97
CA SER A 507 23.17 -11.80 -9.01
C SER A 507 22.54 -13.18 -9.19
N LEU A 508 22.03 -13.44 -10.39
CA LEU A 508 21.49 -14.75 -10.81
C LEU A 508 22.50 -15.56 -11.62
N GLY A 509 23.52 -14.89 -12.15
CA GLY A 509 24.41 -15.48 -13.16
C GLY A 509 23.71 -15.62 -14.52
N GLY A 510 24.45 -16.13 -15.53
CA GLY A 510 23.90 -16.29 -16.87
C GLY A 510 23.57 -14.96 -17.57
N VAL A 511 22.61 -15.00 -18.49
CA VAL A 511 22.12 -13.82 -19.24
C VAL A 511 20.62 -13.67 -19.01
N ASN A 512 20.20 -12.57 -18.44
CA ASN A 512 18.79 -12.24 -18.33
C ASN A 512 18.28 -11.56 -19.60
N THR A 513 17.08 -11.91 -20.02
CA THR A 513 16.45 -11.38 -21.24
C THR A 513 15.15 -10.65 -20.94
N ASP A 514 14.41 -11.06 -19.91
CA ASP A 514 13.11 -10.46 -19.57
C ASP A 514 12.78 -10.65 -18.09
N VAL A 515 11.80 -9.89 -17.58
CA VAL A 515 11.36 -9.93 -16.18
C VAL A 515 9.88 -9.65 -16.07
N THR A 516 9.19 -10.42 -15.25
CA THR A 516 7.77 -10.22 -14.93
C THR A 516 7.48 -10.51 -13.45
N GLN A 517 6.36 -10.02 -12.97
CA GLN A 517 5.86 -10.30 -11.63
C GLN A 517 4.41 -10.77 -11.70
N LEU A 518 4.04 -11.74 -10.88
CA LEU A 518 2.64 -12.09 -10.67
C LEU A 518 1.94 -10.96 -9.90
N PRO A 519 0.74 -10.53 -10.31
CA PRO A 519 0.08 -9.35 -9.77
C PRO A 519 -0.15 -9.36 -8.25
N SER A 520 -0.21 -10.46 -7.59
CA SER A 520 -0.36 -10.56 -6.14
C SER A 520 0.67 -11.50 -5.51
N GLY A 521 1.67 -11.90 -6.31
CA GLY A 521 2.68 -12.86 -5.87
C GLY A 521 3.86 -12.20 -5.17
N PRO A 522 4.44 -12.84 -4.15
CA PRO A 522 5.63 -12.36 -3.48
C PRO A 522 6.92 -12.62 -4.28
N PHE A 523 6.81 -12.91 -5.59
CA PHE A 523 7.95 -13.28 -6.42
C PHE A 523 7.97 -12.55 -7.76
N VAL A 524 9.18 -12.21 -8.16
CA VAL A 524 9.54 -11.77 -9.51
C VAL A 524 10.16 -12.93 -10.25
N TYR A 525 9.80 -13.10 -11.51
CA TYR A 525 10.28 -14.14 -12.40
C TYR A 525 11.15 -13.54 -13.50
N VAL A 526 12.30 -14.15 -13.74
CA VAL A 526 13.31 -13.66 -14.67
C VAL A 526 13.61 -14.73 -15.71
N ALA A 527 13.42 -14.37 -16.97
CA ALA A 527 13.92 -15.17 -18.08
C ALA A 527 15.45 -15.11 -18.10
N ASN A 528 16.10 -16.26 -17.96
CA ASN A 528 17.55 -16.36 -17.84
C ASN A 528 18.07 -17.51 -18.68
N SER A 529 19.30 -17.43 -19.15
CA SER A 529 19.95 -18.50 -19.90
C SER A 529 20.16 -19.80 -19.10
N ALA A 530 19.98 -19.76 -17.78
CA ALA A 530 20.01 -20.93 -16.90
C ALA A 530 18.60 -21.46 -16.54
N GLY A 531 17.55 -20.97 -17.20
CA GLY A 531 16.16 -21.31 -16.94
C GLY A 531 15.37 -20.16 -16.32
N LEU A 532 14.10 -20.40 -16.03
CA LEU A 532 13.25 -19.43 -15.34
C LEU A 532 13.70 -19.29 -13.88
N GLN A 533 14.12 -18.11 -13.49
CA GLN A 533 14.58 -17.80 -12.13
C GLN A 533 13.49 -17.08 -11.34
N SER A 534 13.46 -17.27 -10.02
CA SER A 534 12.53 -16.56 -9.14
C SER A 534 13.25 -15.82 -8.01
N ILE A 535 12.78 -14.60 -7.71
CA ILE A 535 13.30 -13.72 -6.67
C ILE A 535 12.16 -13.37 -5.72
N ALA A 536 12.36 -13.59 -4.42
CA ALA A 536 11.40 -13.17 -3.41
C ALA A 536 11.44 -11.63 -3.23
N THR A 537 10.27 -10.98 -3.30
CA THR A 537 10.19 -9.52 -3.21
C THR A 537 10.37 -8.99 -1.78
N CYS A 538 10.12 -9.81 -0.78
CA CYS A 538 10.18 -9.43 0.62
C CYS A 538 11.60 -9.27 1.17
N ASN A 539 12.59 -10.00 0.63
CA ASN A 539 14.00 -9.91 1.03
C ASN A 539 14.96 -9.67 -0.15
N ASN A 540 14.42 -9.57 -1.38
CA ASN A 540 15.18 -9.44 -2.62
C ASN A 540 16.25 -10.54 -2.80
N ALA A 541 15.91 -11.79 -2.45
CA ALA A 541 16.81 -12.93 -2.56
C ALA A 541 16.34 -13.91 -3.64
N PRO A 542 17.28 -14.49 -4.41
CA PRO A 542 16.97 -15.60 -5.31
C PRO A 542 16.40 -16.79 -4.53
N GLN A 543 15.45 -17.49 -5.10
CA GLN A 543 14.90 -18.71 -4.50
C GLN A 543 15.79 -19.92 -4.83
N ALA A 544 15.87 -20.84 -3.87
CA ALA A 544 16.63 -22.08 -4.06
C ALA A 544 15.93 -23.05 -5.05
N ALA A 545 14.61 -23.01 -5.09
CA ALA A 545 13.77 -23.78 -6.01
C ALA A 545 13.22 -22.86 -7.11
N ASN A 546 13.74 -23.00 -8.30
CA ASN A 546 13.25 -22.28 -9.47
C ASN A 546 12.06 -23.01 -10.11
N PRO A 547 11.16 -22.25 -10.80
CA PRO A 547 10.09 -22.87 -11.57
C PRO A 547 10.64 -23.88 -12.59
N PRO A 548 10.04 -25.07 -12.73
CA PRO A 548 10.46 -26.04 -13.73
C PRO A 548 10.11 -25.55 -15.13
N THR A 549 11.05 -25.70 -16.05
CA THR A 549 10.87 -25.41 -17.49
C THR A 549 11.40 -26.61 -18.31
N ASN A 550 10.89 -26.75 -19.53
CA ASN A 550 11.31 -27.83 -20.41
C ASN A 550 12.75 -27.62 -20.95
N SER A 551 13.15 -26.36 -21.08
CA SER A 551 14.50 -25.94 -21.48
C SER A 551 15.06 -24.89 -20.53
N THR A 552 16.36 -24.69 -20.53
CA THR A 552 17.02 -23.61 -19.78
C THR A 552 17.08 -22.30 -20.56
N ALA A 553 16.88 -22.31 -21.90
CA ALA A 553 17.03 -21.13 -22.74
C ALA A 553 15.70 -20.36 -22.82
N ILE A 554 15.36 -19.60 -21.80
CA ILE A 554 14.13 -18.79 -21.79
C ILE A 554 14.39 -17.45 -22.48
N GLN A 555 13.59 -17.13 -23.50
CA GLN A 555 13.69 -15.88 -24.27
C GLN A 555 12.86 -14.75 -23.65
N PHE A 556 11.61 -15.05 -23.28
CA PHE A 556 10.67 -14.10 -22.73
C PHE A 556 9.89 -14.74 -21.58
N VAL A 557 9.42 -13.89 -20.66
CA VAL A 557 8.55 -14.30 -19.58
C VAL A 557 7.44 -13.27 -19.38
N GLN A 558 6.20 -13.73 -19.26
CA GLN A 558 5.06 -12.84 -19.02
C GLN A 558 4.07 -13.49 -18.05
N SER A 559 3.63 -12.72 -17.06
CA SER A 559 2.59 -13.16 -16.14
C SER A 559 1.20 -13.02 -16.77
N VAL A 560 0.33 -13.98 -16.47
CA VAL A 560 -1.09 -13.88 -16.81
C VAL A 560 -1.79 -13.04 -15.73
N ARG A 561 -2.52 -12.01 -16.14
CA ARG A 561 -3.29 -11.19 -15.21
C ARG A 561 -4.33 -12.02 -14.48
N ASN A 562 -4.57 -11.75 -13.20
CA ASN A 562 -5.56 -12.42 -12.36
C ASN A 562 -5.38 -13.94 -12.23
N SER A 563 -4.14 -14.41 -12.34
CA SER A 563 -3.83 -15.84 -12.24
C SER A 563 -2.45 -16.02 -11.61
N ASN A 564 -2.20 -17.20 -11.08
CA ASN A 564 -0.87 -17.60 -10.59
C ASN A 564 -0.02 -18.21 -11.71
N THR A 565 -0.30 -17.85 -12.97
CA THR A 565 0.33 -18.46 -14.14
C THR A 565 1.35 -17.54 -14.77
N ILE A 566 2.49 -18.12 -15.12
CA ILE A 566 3.59 -17.49 -15.84
C ILE A 566 3.75 -18.25 -17.16
N MET A 567 3.86 -17.49 -18.24
CA MET A 567 4.19 -18.00 -19.57
C MET A 567 5.67 -17.75 -19.83
N ALA A 568 6.45 -18.79 -20.04
CA ALA A 568 7.87 -18.69 -20.37
C ALA A 568 8.11 -19.23 -21.77
N LEU A 569 8.62 -18.39 -22.64
CA LEU A 569 8.90 -18.74 -24.05
C LEU A 569 10.31 -19.29 -24.18
N GLU A 570 10.39 -20.48 -24.70
CA GLU A 570 11.64 -21.13 -25.10
C GLU A 570 11.69 -21.36 -26.61
N PRO A 571 12.86 -21.73 -27.18
CA PRO A 571 13.01 -21.85 -28.62
C PRO A 571 12.03 -22.82 -29.28
N THR A 572 11.59 -23.86 -28.60
CA THR A 572 10.77 -24.95 -29.19
C THR A 572 9.32 -24.89 -28.78
N GLY A 573 8.96 -24.02 -27.80
CA GLY A 573 7.60 -23.99 -27.27
C GLY A 573 7.40 -22.97 -26.17
N LEU A 574 6.31 -23.18 -25.46
CA LEU A 574 5.86 -22.32 -24.35
C LEU A 574 5.66 -23.18 -23.10
N ASP A 575 6.38 -22.85 -22.05
CA ASP A 575 6.10 -23.35 -20.72
C ASP A 575 5.00 -22.55 -20.05
N VAL A 576 4.00 -23.24 -19.52
CA VAL A 576 2.91 -22.69 -18.74
C VAL A 576 3.10 -23.12 -17.31
N VAL A 577 3.70 -22.24 -16.54
CA VAL A 577 4.06 -22.51 -15.14
C VAL A 577 3.03 -21.91 -14.24
N THR A 578 2.38 -22.73 -13.40
CA THR A 578 1.46 -22.25 -12.37
C THR A 578 2.10 -22.39 -11.00
N ALA A 579 2.12 -21.30 -10.27
CA ALA A 579 2.64 -21.21 -8.90
C ALA A 579 1.52 -21.47 -7.90
N PHE A 580 1.75 -22.42 -6.97
CA PHE A 580 0.80 -22.71 -5.88
C PHE A 580 1.47 -22.45 -4.54
N PRO A 581 0.81 -21.84 -3.56
CA PRO A 581 1.25 -21.91 -2.18
C PRO A 581 1.31 -23.38 -1.75
N SER A 582 2.45 -23.87 -1.31
CA SER A 582 2.62 -25.27 -0.93
C SER A 582 1.93 -25.66 0.37
N ASP A 583 1.41 -24.70 1.13
CA ASP A 583 0.75 -24.90 2.41
C ASP A 583 -0.48 -24.00 2.54
N LEU A 584 -1.66 -24.61 2.34
CA LEU A 584 -2.95 -24.05 2.76
C LEU A 584 -3.24 -24.33 4.26
N THR A 585 -2.27 -24.76 5.04
CA THR A 585 -2.35 -24.77 6.50
C THR A 585 -2.03 -23.38 7.05
N PRO A 586 -2.58 -22.98 8.20
CA PRO A 586 -2.86 -21.58 8.56
C PRO A 586 -1.70 -20.62 8.34
N PRO A 587 -1.98 -19.35 8.05
CA PRO A 587 -1.05 -18.41 7.43
C PRO A 587 0.28 -18.38 8.18
N VAL A 588 1.31 -18.87 7.53
CA VAL A 588 2.68 -18.63 7.99
C VAL A 588 2.90 -17.15 7.82
N THR A 589 3.06 -16.44 8.91
CA THR A 589 3.41 -15.02 8.92
C THR A 589 4.61 -14.81 8.00
N ILE A 590 4.44 -14.14 6.89
CA ILE A 590 5.53 -13.79 5.98
C ILE A 590 6.39 -12.74 6.71
N THR A 591 7.33 -13.23 7.50
CA THR A 591 8.37 -12.37 8.06
C THR A 591 9.53 -12.28 7.07
N PRO A 592 10.37 -11.26 7.12
CA PRO A 592 11.61 -11.23 6.33
C PRO A 592 12.49 -12.48 6.52
N ALA A 593 12.33 -13.21 7.61
CA ALA A 593 13.07 -14.43 7.90
C ALA A 593 12.45 -15.70 7.28
N ASN A 594 11.13 -15.72 7.02
CA ASN A 594 10.42 -16.87 6.41
C ASN A 594 9.69 -16.53 5.10
N CYS A 595 10.10 -15.48 4.46
CA CYS A 595 9.70 -14.99 3.14
C CYS A 595 9.84 -16.02 2.01
N ALA A 596 10.64 -17.05 2.21
CA ALA A 596 10.76 -18.21 1.34
C ALA A 596 9.69 -19.26 1.69
N GLY A 597 8.41 -18.90 1.69
CA GLY A 597 7.34 -19.89 1.70
C GLY A 597 7.56 -20.86 0.54
N ASN A 598 7.50 -22.18 0.81
CA ASN A 598 7.65 -23.18 -0.23
C ASN A 598 6.55 -22.97 -1.27
N ILE A 599 6.89 -22.51 -2.45
CA ILE A 599 5.98 -22.49 -3.58
C ILE A 599 6.16 -23.79 -4.34
N ALA A 600 5.05 -24.48 -4.56
CA ALA A 600 5.00 -25.58 -5.49
C ALA A 600 4.66 -25.02 -6.89
N TYR A 601 5.25 -25.62 -7.90
CA TYR A 601 4.98 -25.29 -9.29
C TYR A 601 4.44 -26.50 -10.03
N SER A 602 3.50 -26.28 -10.93
CA SER A 602 3.21 -27.20 -12.03
C SER A 602 3.64 -26.57 -13.34
N ASN A 603 4.10 -27.39 -14.28
CA ASN A 603 4.45 -26.96 -15.62
C ASN A 603 3.70 -27.79 -16.66
N SER A 604 3.22 -27.14 -17.69
CA SER A 604 2.68 -27.75 -18.91
C SER A 604 3.40 -27.15 -20.10
N PHE A 605 4.04 -27.99 -20.89
CA PHE A 605 4.80 -27.54 -22.07
C PHE A 605 3.98 -27.69 -23.35
N ILE A 606 3.94 -26.63 -24.13
CA ILE A 606 3.24 -26.56 -25.43
C ILE A 606 4.30 -26.47 -26.53
N ASN A 607 4.53 -27.60 -27.23
CA ASN A 607 5.45 -27.64 -28.34
C ASN A 607 4.85 -26.96 -29.58
N PHE A 608 5.61 -26.10 -30.24
CA PHE A 608 5.16 -25.41 -31.47
C PHE A 608 5.13 -26.31 -32.72
N GLY A 609 5.79 -27.46 -32.65
CA GLY A 609 5.85 -28.39 -33.80
C GLY A 609 6.68 -27.91 -34.98
N ILE A 610 7.40 -26.79 -34.80
CA ILE A 610 8.36 -26.24 -35.74
C ILE A 610 9.75 -26.26 -35.08
N GLY A 611 10.79 -26.14 -35.86
CA GLY A 611 12.17 -26.13 -35.31
C GLY A 611 12.38 -25.00 -34.32
N PRO A 612 13.55 -24.93 -33.66
CA PRO A 612 13.86 -23.85 -32.73
C PRO A 612 13.72 -22.49 -33.36
N ILE A 613 13.04 -21.58 -32.68
CA ILE A 613 12.83 -20.20 -33.11
C ILE A 613 13.54 -19.21 -32.18
N THR A 614 13.90 -18.06 -32.73
CA THR A 614 14.13 -16.85 -31.97
C THR A 614 12.88 -15.98 -32.14
N ALA A 615 12.36 -15.38 -31.09
CA ALA A 615 11.20 -14.54 -31.17
C ALA A 615 11.55 -13.07 -30.98
N HIS A 616 10.80 -12.19 -31.63
CA HIS A 616 10.83 -10.77 -31.37
C HIS A 616 10.04 -10.43 -30.11
N GLN A 617 8.95 -11.16 -29.87
CA GLN A 617 8.05 -10.85 -28.76
C GLN A 617 7.16 -12.03 -28.37
N LEU A 618 6.87 -12.13 -27.07
CA LEU A 618 5.80 -12.92 -26.48
C LEU A 618 4.68 -11.96 -26.04
N LEU A 619 3.45 -12.27 -26.38
CA LEU A 619 2.26 -11.48 -26.03
C LEU A 619 1.22 -12.40 -25.40
N VAL A 620 0.81 -12.10 -24.19
CA VAL A 620 -0.16 -12.91 -23.44
C VAL A 620 -1.41 -12.07 -23.18
N GLY A 621 -2.56 -12.59 -23.59
CA GLY A 621 -3.86 -11.98 -23.31
C GLY A 621 -4.14 -11.99 -21.81
N SER A 622 -4.95 -11.05 -21.32
CA SER A 622 -5.19 -10.86 -19.88
C SER A 622 -5.75 -12.10 -19.18
N ALA A 623 -6.51 -12.93 -19.88
CA ALA A 623 -7.04 -14.19 -19.35
C ALA A 623 -6.09 -15.40 -19.53
N GLY A 624 -4.95 -15.22 -20.21
CA GLY A 624 -4.03 -16.32 -20.53
C GLY A 624 -4.54 -17.33 -21.54
N THR A 625 -5.74 -17.10 -22.10
CA THR A 625 -6.37 -18.01 -23.08
C THR A 625 -5.85 -17.82 -24.50
N HIS A 626 -5.31 -16.64 -24.78
CA HIS A 626 -4.74 -16.29 -26.06
C HIS A 626 -3.29 -15.84 -25.87
N VAL A 627 -2.40 -16.45 -26.59
CA VAL A 627 -0.98 -16.10 -26.60
C VAL A 627 -0.55 -15.94 -28.05
N ALA A 628 0.19 -14.88 -28.35
CA ALA A 628 0.82 -14.70 -29.65
C ALA A 628 2.34 -14.66 -29.46
N VAL A 629 3.06 -15.36 -30.36
CA VAL A 629 4.51 -15.31 -30.47
C VAL A 629 4.86 -14.76 -31.84
N LEU A 630 5.77 -13.80 -31.88
CA LEU A 630 6.26 -13.20 -33.12
C LEU A 630 7.65 -13.77 -33.43
N PRO A 631 7.75 -14.86 -34.23
CA PRO A 631 9.02 -15.48 -34.53
C PRO A 631 9.82 -14.62 -35.52
N ALA A 632 11.11 -14.48 -35.27
CA ALA A 632 12.01 -13.77 -36.16
C ALA A 632 12.29 -14.58 -37.43
N GLY A 633 12.27 -13.91 -38.56
CA GLY A 633 12.57 -14.50 -39.86
C GLY A 633 11.53 -15.49 -40.39
N LEU A 634 10.34 -15.55 -39.79
CA LEU A 634 9.24 -16.39 -40.27
C LEU A 634 8.04 -15.55 -40.69
N ASN A 635 7.50 -15.89 -41.88
CA ASN A 635 6.32 -15.23 -42.46
C ASN A 635 5.02 -15.73 -41.81
N GLN A 636 4.96 -15.76 -40.50
CA GLN A 636 3.78 -16.16 -39.71
C GLN A 636 3.83 -15.64 -38.29
N VAL A 637 2.67 -15.55 -37.67
CA VAL A 637 2.49 -15.40 -36.23
C VAL A 637 2.08 -16.75 -35.65
N LEU A 638 2.66 -17.15 -34.52
CA LEU A 638 2.19 -18.32 -33.80
C LEU A 638 1.13 -17.92 -32.78
N SER A 639 -0.03 -18.53 -32.89
CA SER A 639 -1.16 -18.37 -31.96
C SER A 639 -1.28 -19.61 -31.08
N VAL A 640 -1.37 -19.42 -29.77
CA VAL A 640 -1.71 -20.49 -28.82
C VAL A 640 -3.08 -20.14 -28.20
N LEU A 641 -4.04 -21.03 -28.40
CA LEU A 641 -5.39 -20.88 -27.90
C LEU A 641 -5.66 -21.89 -26.76
N ASN A 642 -6.24 -21.38 -25.67
CA ASN A 642 -6.61 -22.18 -24.48
C ASN A 642 -5.47 -23.02 -23.93
N VAL A 643 -4.22 -22.58 -24.11
CA VAL A 643 -3.02 -23.28 -23.61
C VAL A 643 -2.88 -24.72 -24.12
N THR A 644 -3.54 -25.06 -25.21
CA THR A 644 -3.59 -26.45 -25.73
C THR A 644 -3.35 -26.56 -27.22
N SER A 645 -3.77 -25.58 -28.02
CA SER A 645 -3.66 -25.64 -29.47
C SER A 645 -2.74 -24.54 -30.02
N VAL A 646 -1.87 -24.94 -30.94
CA VAL A 646 -0.96 -24.04 -31.65
C VAL A 646 -1.39 -23.92 -33.11
N ALA A 647 -1.45 -22.69 -33.62
CA ALA A 647 -1.68 -22.42 -35.03
C ALA A 647 -0.64 -21.43 -35.56
N GLY A 648 -0.10 -21.72 -36.75
CA GLY A 648 0.66 -20.75 -37.54
C GLY A 648 -0.30 -19.91 -38.37
N ILE A 649 -0.35 -18.62 -38.15
CA ILE A 649 -1.16 -17.69 -38.92
C ILE A 649 -0.26 -17.04 -39.98
N PRO A 650 -0.43 -17.37 -41.27
CA PRO A 650 0.41 -16.82 -42.31
C PRO A 650 0.16 -15.33 -42.46
N LEU A 651 1.23 -14.58 -42.66
CA LEU A 651 1.18 -13.16 -43.02
C LEU A 651 0.93 -13.01 -44.55
N PRO A 652 0.53 -11.83 -45.01
CA PRO A 652 0.20 -11.60 -46.43
C PRO A 652 1.39 -11.84 -47.36
N ALA A 653 1.09 -12.03 -48.65
CA ALA A 653 2.12 -12.23 -49.67
C ALA A 653 3.05 -11.01 -49.73
N GLY A 654 4.35 -11.25 -49.70
CA GLY A 654 5.38 -10.22 -49.65
C GLY A 654 5.84 -9.82 -48.24
N ALA A 655 5.15 -10.26 -47.20
CA ALA A 655 5.60 -10.10 -45.84
C ALA A 655 6.81 -11.01 -45.53
N THR A 656 7.72 -10.55 -44.72
CA THR A 656 8.88 -11.34 -44.31
C THR A 656 8.73 -11.84 -42.86
N GLU A 657 8.23 -11.01 -41.98
CA GLU A 657 8.05 -11.33 -40.56
C GLU A 657 7.16 -10.29 -39.85
N ALA A 658 6.65 -10.65 -38.66
CA ALA A 658 6.00 -9.74 -37.74
C ALA A 658 7.03 -9.24 -36.71
N LEU A 659 7.16 -7.93 -36.55
CA LEU A 659 8.24 -7.31 -35.76
C LEU A 659 7.86 -6.99 -34.32
N ASN A 660 6.73 -6.32 -34.14
CA ASN A 660 6.25 -5.90 -32.83
C ASN A 660 4.73 -5.75 -32.86
N GLY A 661 4.08 -6.04 -31.78
CA GLY A 661 2.62 -5.96 -31.72
C GLY A 661 2.08 -5.79 -30.31
N SER A 662 0.76 -5.74 -30.27
CA SER A 662 0.01 -5.61 -29.02
C SER A 662 -1.32 -6.35 -29.13
N LEU A 663 -1.72 -7.04 -28.06
CA LEU A 663 -3.01 -7.72 -27.96
C LEU A 663 -4.08 -6.80 -27.38
N THR A 664 -5.30 -6.95 -27.86
CA THR A 664 -6.47 -6.39 -27.17
C THR A 664 -6.61 -6.96 -25.77
N PRO A 665 -7.24 -6.24 -24.83
CA PRO A 665 -7.39 -6.71 -23.44
C PRO A 665 -8.05 -8.09 -23.30
N ASP A 666 -8.98 -8.43 -24.22
CA ASP A 666 -9.61 -9.76 -24.29
C ASP A 666 -8.69 -10.83 -24.90
N GLY A 667 -7.54 -10.43 -25.45
CA GLY A 667 -6.59 -11.31 -26.11
C GLY A 667 -7.02 -11.77 -27.51
N ALA A 668 -8.23 -11.47 -27.94
CA ALA A 668 -8.80 -12.03 -29.19
C ALA A 668 -8.22 -11.42 -30.48
N THR A 669 -7.70 -10.20 -30.41
CA THR A 669 -7.16 -9.50 -31.58
C THR A 669 -5.72 -9.05 -31.32
N LEU A 670 -4.85 -9.38 -32.26
CA LEU A 670 -3.48 -8.89 -32.34
C LEU A 670 -3.37 -7.79 -33.39
N TRP A 671 -2.74 -6.69 -33.01
CA TRP A 671 -2.27 -5.68 -33.93
C TRP A 671 -0.76 -5.76 -34.04
N VAL A 672 -0.22 -5.88 -35.24
CA VAL A 672 1.19 -6.17 -35.45
C VAL A 672 1.76 -5.40 -36.65
N GLY A 673 2.98 -4.94 -36.47
CA GLY A 673 3.75 -4.33 -37.58
C GLY A 673 4.47 -5.40 -38.39
N VAL A 674 4.28 -5.37 -39.68
CA VAL A 674 4.77 -6.38 -40.64
C VAL A 674 5.84 -5.81 -41.55
N ALA A 675 6.98 -6.48 -41.60
CA ALA A 675 8.08 -6.18 -42.52
C ALA A 675 7.80 -6.77 -43.91
N GLY A 676 8.36 -6.16 -44.94
CA GLY A 676 8.18 -6.56 -46.31
C GLY A 676 6.98 -5.84 -46.96
N THR A 677 5.79 -6.00 -46.45
CA THR A 677 4.59 -5.27 -46.87
C THR A 677 4.54 -3.87 -46.27
N ASN A 678 5.21 -3.63 -45.13
CA ASN A 678 5.17 -2.37 -44.36
C ASN A 678 3.76 -1.96 -43.94
N THR A 679 3.00 -2.93 -43.44
CA THR A 679 1.62 -2.77 -43.02
C THR A 679 1.52 -2.92 -41.50
N VAL A 680 0.46 -2.33 -40.93
CA VAL A 680 -0.04 -2.74 -39.60
C VAL A 680 -1.22 -3.66 -39.86
N ASP A 681 -1.07 -4.91 -39.43
CA ASP A 681 -2.04 -5.96 -39.65
C ASP A 681 -2.89 -6.22 -38.41
N ARG A 682 -4.19 -6.48 -38.63
CA ARG A 682 -5.13 -6.91 -37.60
C ARG A 682 -5.38 -8.40 -37.74
N ILE A 683 -4.90 -9.16 -36.81
CA ILE A 683 -5.01 -10.62 -36.76
C ILE A 683 -6.03 -11.02 -35.73
N ASN A 684 -7.02 -11.83 -36.09
CA ASN A 684 -8.00 -12.43 -35.20
C ASN A 684 -7.49 -13.79 -34.73
N LEU A 685 -7.18 -13.90 -33.44
CA LEU A 685 -6.63 -15.13 -32.87
C LEU A 685 -7.71 -16.20 -32.61
N ASN A 686 -9.01 -15.86 -32.57
CA ASN A 686 -10.08 -16.86 -32.47
C ASN A 686 -10.29 -17.60 -33.79
N THR A 687 -10.13 -16.88 -34.90
CA THR A 687 -10.33 -17.43 -36.27
C THR A 687 -9.01 -17.82 -36.93
N ASN A 688 -7.86 -17.47 -36.31
CA ASN A 688 -6.52 -17.59 -36.88
C ASN A 688 -6.39 -16.95 -38.26
N ALA A 689 -6.94 -15.76 -38.43
CA ALA A 689 -6.98 -15.06 -39.70
C ALA A 689 -6.36 -13.65 -39.61
N ASP A 690 -5.56 -13.30 -40.62
CA ASP A 690 -5.14 -11.92 -40.90
C ASP A 690 -6.27 -11.24 -41.67
N GLU A 691 -7.00 -10.37 -40.97
CA GLU A 691 -8.27 -9.82 -41.48
C GLU A 691 -8.10 -8.49 -42.21
N VAL A 692 -7.13 -7.66 -41.81
CA VAL A 692 -6.97 -6.31 -42.34
C VAL A 692 -5.51 -5.90 -42.35
N GLN A 693 -5.05 -5.34 -43.48
CA GLN A 693 -3.71 -4.77 -43.63
C GLN A 693 -3.85 -3.26 -43.87
N ILE A 694 -3.19 -2.44 -43.04
CA ILE A 694 -3.18 -0.98 -43.16
C ILE A 694 -1.78 -0.55 -43.61
N PRO A 695 -1.63 -0.05 -44.86
CA PRO A 695 -0.34 0.37 -45.37
C PRO A 695 0.21 1.58 -44.59
N MET A 696 1.49 1.53 -44.26
CA MET A 696 2.22 2.62 -43.62
C MET A 696 3.22 3.25 -44.57
N THR A 697 3.43 4.56 -44.43
CA THR A 697 4.26 5.35 -45.35
C THR A 697 5.60 5.76 -44.72
N PHE A 698 6.03 5.06 -43.66
CA PHE A 698 7.33 5.32 -43.06
C PHE A 698 8.50 5.07 -44.03
N LYS A 699 9.56 5.85 -43.91
CA LYS A 699 10.74 5.76 -44.77
C LYS A 699 12.01 5.70 -43.94
N LYS A 700 13.02 4.96 -44.44
CA LYS A 700 14.37 4.98 -43.91
C LYS A 700 15.16 6.19 -44.42
N ALA A 701 16.33 6.42 -43.83
CA ALA A 701 17.23 7.53 -44.23
C ALA A 701 17.67 7.48 -45.70
N ASP A 702 17.65 6.32 -46.33
CA ASP A 702 17.95 6.12 -47.77
C ASP A 702 16.72 6.31 -48.66
N GLY A 703 15.56 6.67 -48.11
CA GLY A 703 14.29 6.83 -48.80
C GLY A 703 13.52 5.54 -49.07
N SER A 704 14.08 4.37 -48.73
CA SER A 704 13.37 3.10 -48.86
C SER A 704 12.24 2.99 -47.83
N PRO A 705 11.21 2.17 -48.08
CA PRO A 705 10.14 1.95 -47.12
C PRO A 705 10.67 1.38 -45.78
N ALA A 706 10.18 1.94 -44.65
CA ALA A 706 10.47 1.46 -43.32
C ALA A 706 9.26 0.70 -42.75
N PRO A 707 9.43 -0.47 -42.14
CA PRO A 707 8.34 -1.19 -41.52
C PRO A 707 7.85 -0.49 -40.24
N PRO A 708 6.55 -0.60 -39.93
CA PRO A 708 6.00 -0.18 -38.63
C PRO A 708 6.43 -1.18 -37.53
N ASN A 709 7.60 -1.00 -37.00
CA ASN A 709 8.16 -1.94 -36.02
C ASN A 709 7.93 -1.55 -34.55
N LEU A 710 7.03 -0.61 -34.28
CA LEU A 710 6.51 -0.26 -32.97
C LEU A 710 5.00 -0.03 -33.09
N VAL A 711 4.23 -1.01 -32.63
CA VAL A 711 2.76 -1.02 -32.70
C VAL A 711 2.20 -1.32 -31.31
N VAL A 712 1.47 -0.36 -30.75
CA VAL A 712 0.96 -0.45 -29.37
C VAL A 712 -0.51 -0.04 -29.31
N ILE A 713 -1.31 -0.87 -28.66
CA ILE A 713 -2.71 -0.58 -28.37
C ILE A 713 -2.80 0.32 -27.14
N LYS A 714 -3.55 1.41 -27.24
CA LYS A 714 -3.92 2.20 -26.08
C LYS A 714 -4.77 1.35 -25.12
N PRO A 715 -4.39 1.18 -23.84
CA PRO A 715 -5.26 0.58 -22.84
C PRO A 715 -6.60 1.32 -22.74
N LYS A 716 -7.67 0.59 -22.49
CA LYS A 716 -9.01 1.17 -22.31
C LYS A 716 -9.21 1.63 -20.88
#